data_895ef2e8f283b82360dd273f73e6f1b1
#
_entry.id   895ef2e8f283b82360dd273f73e6f1b1
#
_cell.length_a   1.000
_cell.length_b   1.000
_cell.length_c   1.000
_cell.angle_alpha   90.00
_cell.angle_beta   90.00
_cell.angle_gamma   90.00
#
_symmetry.space_group_name_H-M   'P 1'
#
loop_
_entity.id
_entity.type
_entity.pdbx_description
1 polymer ?
#
loop_
_entity_poly.entity_id
_entity_poly.type
_entity_poly.pdbx_seq_one_letter_code
_entity_poly.pdbx_strand_id
1 'polypeptide(L)'
;MKTLRTLLTVAALCLAALLRAQSPGDPLDLTRADATTLIDFLRQETGASIFFVPDTADVKSYTVRAPRSEFLEKAFDQLRENGYSVTRYDDRWFVLRGRSLALALPAGYFRTEAPADTAGLPGLFDEQTAVMTFQNKIYEIGDPDAASKGSKAVVRGYVRDVSTGEPLVGVSVYEDGGKAYTTTDEYGFYKLSLPYGASLLGFSGYSLEDLKLHLQVYGDGGLDVVMKEKVFSLKGAVVTSESVSRHRSPQMGVEVVRVNTIKNVPVVFGEADALKVVMTLPGVKSVGEAASGFNVRGGSTDQNLILFNEGTIYNPNHMFGILSAFNTDVIGDVELYKSSIPAQYGGRISSVLEIRNRDGNNKKFQGSLGLGLLTSRLHLEGPLVKERTSFILGGRTTYSNWLFKLLPENSGYAGGKASFQDANLGLSHKVNERNTIHAYGYFSRDKFSFSNDTTFRYRNINGALKWHSIFNENHSMTVTGGYDSYHYSIEDNFSPYTAYRLSNDVNQAFGKAHFKSSLSDAHTLGYGVAATWYDLNPGSYQAVGDSSLVRPQTLDRENAVEATVYASDTWRITDALTADFGIRWSQFFHAGGTKTYGGPEFRISGKYSFNDVTSVKAGFNTMRQYIHMISNSINVSPTDSWRLSSDKIRPQTGWQAAAGFYRTLFEGTVDVSLEDYYKRVKHYIDYKSGAVLVMNPNLADDLIETENRSYGVELMVKKTFGKLNGWVSYTWSRSQLREMEDRGVLTINGGDWYNAPYDKPHDVKVVGNYKFTHRFSLSVNLDYSTGRPVTVPVGRYEYGGGTRLVYSDRNSYRIPDYFRLDLAFIVEPGHYLKQLTHMSFTIGCYNVTGRKNPYSIYYSSDGTNVTGHMLSVFAVPVPYVNFNLKF
;
A
#
# COMPACT_ATOMS: atom_id res chain seq x y z
N MET A 1 -36.96 -24.64 -12.27
CA MET A 1 -37.66 -24.29 -13.50
C MET A 1 -38.36 -22.92 -13.50
N LYS A 2 -38.69 -22.30 -12.36
CA LYS A 2 -39.25 -20.91 -12.33
C LYS A 2 -38.24 -19.80 -12.60
N THR A 3 -37.00 -19.95 -12.18
CA THR A 3 -35.92 -18.96 -12.38
C THR A 3 -35.40 -18.88 -13.81
N LEU A 4 -35.48 -19.93 -14.59
CA LEU A 4 -35.07 -19.95 -16.01
C LEU A 4 -36.10 -19.24 -16.91
N ARG A 5 -37.38 -19.26 -16.53
CA ARG A 5 -38.45 -18.53 -17.25
C ARG A 5 -38.35 -17.02 -17.07
N THR A 6 -37.92 -16.53 -15.93
CA THR A 6 -37.77 -15.10 -15.67
C THR A 6 -36.56 -14.50 -16.39
N LEU A 7 -35.48 -15.25 -16.52
CA LEU A 7 -34.29 -14.85 -17.31
C LEU A 7 -34.58 -14.82 -18.82
N LEU A 8 -35.35 -15.75 -19.31
CA LEU A 8 -35.78 -15.79 -20.74
C LEU A 8 -36.78 -14.65 -21.05
N THR A 9 -37.64 -14.26 -20.12
CA THR A 9 -38.58 -13.13 -20.33
C THR A 9 -37.86 -11.77 -20.33
N VAL A 10 -36.83 -11.60 -19.49
CA VAL A 10 -35.99 -10.38 -19.49
C VAL A 10 -35.11 -10.31 -20.74
N ALA A 11 -34.58 -11.45 -21.19
CA ALA A 11 -33.82 -11.51 -22.44
C ALA A 11 -34.70 -11.24 -23.68
N ALA A 12 -35.94 -11.72 -23.66
CA ALA A 12 -36.92 -11.46 -24.74
C ALA A 12 -37.39 -10.00 -24.77
N LEU A 13 -37.50 -9.33 -23.58
CA LEU A 13 -37.82 -7.91 -23.49
C LEU A 13 -36.64 -7.03 -23.94
N CYS A 14 -35.41 -7.42 -23.68
CA CYS A 14 -34.24 -6.74 -24.20
C CYS A 14 -34.06 -6.93 -25.70
N LEU A 15 -34.44 -8.11 -26.25
CA LEU A 15 -34.39 -8.37 -27.68
C LEU A 15 -35.52 -7.63 -28.43
N ALA A 16 -36.69 -7.47 -27.85
CA ALA A 16 -37.80 -6.70 -28.38
C ALA A 16 -37.58 -5.18 -28.40
N ALA A 17 -36.71 -4.68 -27.47
CA ALA A 17 -36.25 -3.27 -27.48
C ALA A 17 -35.20 -3.00 -28.58
N LEU A 18 -34.46 -4.06 -29.02
CA LEU A 18 -33.47 -3.97 -30.11
C LEU A 18 -34.08 -4.14 -31.52
N LEU A 19 -35.35 -4.56 -31.64
CA LEU A 19 -36.04 -4.81 -32.93
C LEU A 19 -36.96 -3.66 -33.38
N ARG A 20 -36.95 -2.49 -32.69
CA ARG A 20 -37.53 -1.27 -33.25
C ARG A 20 -36.44 -0.44 -33.94
N ALA A 21 -35.72 -1.04 -34.85
CA ALA A 21 -35.00 -0.29 -35.85
C ALA A 21 -36.02 0.07 -36.96
N GLN A 22 -36.41 1.33 -37.00
CA GLN A 22 -37.15 1.92 -38.12
C GLN A 22 -36.33 1.69 -39.41
N SER A 23 -37.01 1.40 -40.48
CA SER A 23 -36.41 1.17 -41.79
C SER A 23 -35.53 2.34 -42.22
N PRO A 24 -34.41 2.17 -42.94
CA PRO A 24 -33.48 3.25 -43.31
C PRO A 24 -34.02 4.27 -44.34
N GLY A 25 -35.30 4.33 -44.59
CA GLY A 25 -35.91 5.12 -45.70
C GLY A 25 -36.98 6.11 -45.31
N ASP A 26 -37.48 6.15 -44.06
CA ASP A 26 -38.55 7.08 -43.71
C ASP A 26 -37.99 8.49 -43.40
N PRO A 27 -38.62 9.56 -43.98
CA PRO A 27 -38.21 10.95 -43.68
C PRO A 27 -38.47 11.27 -42.20
N LEU A 28 -37.49 11.90 -41.56
CA LEU A 28 -37.66 12.44 -40.23
C LEU A 28 -38.55 13.68 -40.29
N ASP A 29 -39.51 13.82 -39.38
CA ASP A 29 -40.46 14.93 -39.32
C ASP A 29 -40.55 15.45 -37.89
N LEU A 30 -40.12 16.70 -37.70
CA LEU A 30 -40.21 17.40 -36.43
C LEU A 30 -41.00 18.70 -36.66
N THR A 31 -42.13 18.83 -36.03
CA THR A 31 -43.02 19.99 -36.22
C THR A 31 -43.23 20.80 -34.94
N ARG A 32 -43.11 22.15 -35.02
CA ARG A 32 -43.34 23.07 -33.93
C ARG A 32 -42.50 22.84 -32.66
N ALA A 33 -41.24 22.52 -32.84
CA ALA A 33 -40.29 22.36 -31.74
C ALA A 33 -39.57 23.69 -31.44
N ASP A 34 -39.18 23.91 -30.19
CA ASP A 34 -38.25 24.97 -29.84
C ASP A 34 -36.81 24.55 -30.22
N ALA A 35 -35.84 25.46 -30.14
CA ALA A 35 -34.47 25.21 -30.49
C ALA A 35 -33.82 24.10 -29.63
N THR A 36 -34.19 24.00 -28.36
CA THR A 36 -33.67 22.97 -27.44
C THR A 36 -34.18 21.59 -27.83
N THR A 37 -35.48 21.45 -28.06
CA THR A 37 -36.11 20.20 -28.52
C THR A 37 -35.59 19.78 -29.89
N LEU A 38 -35.33 20.72 -30.82
CA LEU A 38 -34.74 20.44 -32.11
C LEU A 38 -33.32 19.88 -31.94
N ILE A 39 -32.47 20.47 -31.11
CA ILE A 39 -31.10 20.02 -30.89
C ILE A 39 -31.09 18.67 -30.21
N ASP A 40 -31.95 18.40 -29.24
CA ASP A 40 -32.01 17.10 -28.58
C ASP A 40 -32.50 16.00 -29.52
N PHE A 41 -33.47 16.32 -30.39
CA PHE A 41 -33.88 15.41 -31.42
C PHE A 41 -32.75 15.11 -32.42
N LEU A 42 -31.98 16.14 -32.83
CA LEU A 42 -30.80 15.94 -33.69
C LEU A 42 -29.74 15.03 -33.04
N ARG A 43 -29.45 15.24 -31.76
CA ARG A 43 -28.51 14.37 -31.03
C ARG A 43 -28.96 12.91 -30.99
N GLN A 44 -30.27 12.71 -30.76
CA GLN A 44 -30.85 11.38 -30.61
C GLN A 44 -30.96 10.65 -31.93
N GLU A 45 -31.40 11.30 -33.00
CA GLU A 45 -31.67 10.66 -34.28
C GLU A 45 -30.44 10.56 -35.18
N THR A 46 -29.55 11.52 -35.16
CA THR A 46 -28.35 11.52 -36.02
C THR A 46 -27.08 11.07 -35.33
N GLY A 47 -27.07 10.97 -34.00
CA GLY A 47 -25.87 10.70 -33.22
C GLY A 47 -24.83 11.83 -33.21
N ALA A 48 -25.17 13.00 -33.76
CA ALA A 48 -24.25 14.14 -33.87
C ALA A 48 -23.90 14.71 -32.51
N SER A 49 -22.62 14.95 -32.27
CA SER A 49 -22.13 15.63 -31.06
C SER A 49 -22.30 17.14 -31.23
N ILE A 50 -23.35 17.71 -30.62
CA ILE A 50 -23.71 19.14 -30.76
C ILE A 50 -23.55 19.84 -29.42
N PHE A 51 -22.73 20.87 -29.35
CA PHE A 51 -22.70 21.81 -28.24
C PHE A 51 -23.67 22.93 -28.53
N PHE A 52 -24.64 23.14 -27.64
CA PHE A 52 -25.71 24.14 -27.80
C PHE A 52 -25.88 24.92 -26.49
N VAL A 53 -25.95 26.23 -26.61
CA VAL A 53 -26.30 27.12 -25.49
C VAL A 53 -27.72 27.66 -25.75
N PRO A 54 -28.73 27.22 -24.95
CA PRO A 54 -30.09 27.66 -25.10
C PRO A 54 -30.24 29.17 -24.81
N ASP A 55 -30.97 29.86 -25.67
CA ASP A 55 -31.33 31.25 -25.45
C ASP A 55 -32.80 31.33 -24.98
N THR A 56 -33.01 31.75 -23.74
CA THR A 56 -34.37 31.91 -23.15
C THR A 56 -35.22 32.93 -23.84
N ALA A 57 -34.64 33.78 -24.71
CA ALA A 57 -35.37 34.77 -25.50
C ALA A 57 -35.80 34.22 -26.88
N ASP A 58 -35.46 33.00 -27.24
CA ASP A 58 -35.87 32.38 -28.48
C ASP A 58 -37.25 31.73 -28.35
N VAL A 59 -38.28 32.46 -28.76
CA VAL A 59 -39.66 31.99 -28.79
C VAL A 59 -40.08 31.42 -30.17
N LYS A 60 -39.12 31.14 -31.07
CA LYS A 60 -39.41 30.62 -32.41
C LYS A 60 -39.67 29.13 -32.42
N SER A 61 -40.52 28.70 -33.31
CA SER A 61 -40.82 27.29 -33.49
C SER A 61 -40.25 26.80 -34.79
N TYR A 62 -39.51 25.66 -34.73
CA TYR A 62 -38.83 25.02 -35.84
C TYR A 62 -39.65 23.87 -36.38
N THR A 63 -39.68 23.73 -37.71
CA THR A 63 -40.36 22.61 -38.38
C THR A 63 -39.47 22.10 -39.48
N VAL A 64 -38.92 20.90 -39.29
CA VAL A 64 -37.99 20.30 -40.22
C VAL A 64 -38.52 18.93 -40.69
N ARG A 65 -38.63 18.76 -41.99
CA ARG A 65 -39.01 17.50 -42.62
C ARG A 65 -38.03 17.18 -43.74
N ALA A 66 -37.30 16.13 -43.60
CA ALA A 66 -36.30 15.74 -44.57
C ALA A 66 -35.91 14.22 -44.46
N PRO A 67 -35.35 13.64 -45.52
CA PRO A 67 -34.70 12.35 -45.41
C PRO A 67 -33.62 12.37 -44.33
N ARG A 68 -33.41 11.24 -43.68
CA ARG A 68 -32.44 11.17 -42.52
C ARG A 68 -31.04 11.66 -42.87
N SER A 69 -30.59 11.47 -44.13
CA SER A 69 -29.27 11.93 -44.59
C SER A 69 -29.13 13.45 -44.70
N GLU A 70 -30.25 14.19 -44.92
CA GLU A 70 -30.28 15.64 -45.11
C GLU A 70 -30.84 16.37 -43.91
N PHE A 71 -31.41 15.66 -42.92
CA PHE A 71 -32.15 16.24 -41.82
C PHE A 71 -31.29 17.17 -40.95
N LEU A 72 -30.02 16.73 -40.68
CA LEU A 72 -29.07 17.50 -39.89
C LEU A 72 -28.74 18.86 -40.53
N GLU A 73 -28.46 18.88 -41.84
CA GLU A 73 -28.13 20.14 -42.53
C GLU A 73 -29.33 21.04 -42.69
N LYS A 74 -30.52 20.53 -42.99
CA LYS A 74 -31.76 21.38 -43.06
C LYS A 74 -32.16 21.95 -41.70
N ALA A 75 -31.93 21.21 -40.63
CA ALA A 75 -32.13 21.71 -39.28
C ALA A 75 -31.12 22.81 -38.94
N PHE A 76 -29.86 22.66 -39.31
CA PHE A 76 -28.86 23.69 -39.16
C PHE A 76 -29.09 24.93 -40.01
N ASP A 77 -29.63 24.81 -41.21
CA ASP A 77 -30.00 25.95 -42.05
C ASP A 77 -31.09 26.75 -41.41
N GLN A 78 -32.14 26.13 -40.87
CA GLN A 78 -33.19 26.85 -40.10
C GLN A 78 -32.65 27.53 -38.85
N LEU A 79 -31.69 26.95 -38.14
CA LEU A 79 -31.02 27.59 -37.01
C LEU A 79 -30.20 28.80 -37.47
N ARG A 80 -29.48 28.71 -38.60
CA ARG A 80 -28.73 29.84 -39.20
C ARG A 80 -29.65 30.99 -39.61
N GLU A 81 -30.77 30.71 -40.27
CA GLU A 81 -31.77 31.70 -40.67
C GLU A 81 -32.40 32.42 -39.43
N ASN A 82 -32.38 31.75 -38.30
CA ASN A 82 -32.90 32.30 -37.03
C ASN A 82 -31.84 32.92 -36.14
N GLY A 83 -30.63 33.19 -36.69
CA GLY A 83 -29.57 33.93 -36.01
C GLY A 83 -28.62 33.10 -35.15
N TYR A 84 -28.64 31.78 -35.32
CA TYR A 84 -27.59 30.89 -34.71
C TYR A 84 -26.41 30.77 -35.64
N SER A 85 -25.19 30.82 -35.09
CA SER A 85 -23.96 30.44 -35.77
C SER A 85 -23.74 28.94 -35.56
N VAL A 86 -23.68 28.20 -36.67
CA VAL A 86 -23.40 26.76 -36.65
C VAL A 86 -22.03 26.51 -37.23
N THR A 87 -21.10 26.10 -36.41
CA THR A 87 -19.69 25.87 -36.79
C THR A 87 -19.28 24.45 -36.40
N ARG A 88 -18.63 23.77 -37.33
CA ARG A 88 -18.04 22.45 -37.02
C ARG A 88 -16.57 22.64 -36.66
N TYR A 89 -16.17 22.04 -35.54
CA TYR A 89 -14.77 21.94 -35.13
C TYR A 89 -14.47 20.53 -34.62
N ASP A 90 -13.51 19.87 -35.23
CA ASP A 90 -13.26 18.45 -35.06
C ASP A 90 -14.54 17.63 -35.35
N ASP A 91 -14.91 16.66 -34.53
CA ASP A 91 -16.11 15.85 -34.68
C ASP A 91 -17.33 16.43 -33.94
N ARG A 92 -17.34 17.75 -33.64
CA ARG A 92 -18.38 18.42 -32.86
C ARG A 92 -18.95 19.62 -33.58
N TRP A 93 -20.24 19.82 -33.42
CA TRP A 93 -20.96 21.01 -33.87
C TRP A 93 -21.20 21.99 -32.73
N PHE A 94 -20.95 23.24 -32.98
CA PHE A 94 -21.19 24.33 -32.05
C PHE A 94 -22.30 25.21 -32.60
N VAL A 95 -23.44 25.28 -31.86
CA VAL A 95 -24.61 26.07 -32.21
C VAL A 95 -24.76 27.20 -31.17
N LEU A 96 -24.41 28.42 -31.58
CA LEU A 96 -24.32 29.58 -30.69
C LEU A 96 -25.12 30.71 -31.22
N ARG A 97 -25.92 31.43 -30.41
CA ARG A 97 -26.68 32.62 -30.82
C ARG A 97 -25.90 33.88 -30.47
N GLY A 98 -25.84 34.84 -31.46
CA GLY A 98 -25.15 36.11 -31.28
C GLY A 98 -23.62 36.05 -31.11
N ARG A 99 -23.03 34.85 -31.23
CA ARG A 99 -21.58 34.61 -31.18
C ARG A 99 -21.20 33.55 -32.21
N SER A 100 -19.99 33.66 -32.79
CA SER A 100 -19.41 32.64 -33.65
C SER A 100 -18.21 32.03 -33.00
N LEU A 101 -17.94 30.73 -33.23
CA LEU A 101 -16.73 30.08 -32.79
C LEU A 101 -15.56 30.61 -33.66
N ALA A 102 -14.58 31.26 -33.03
CA ALA A 102 -13.37 31.68 -33.70
C ALA A 102 -12.42 30.49 -33.83
N LEU A 103 -12.21 29.98 -35.04
CA LEU A 103 -11.33 28.87 -35.35
C LEU A 103 -9.86 29.29 -35.55
N ALA A 104 -9.59 30.57 -35.62
CA ALA A 104 -8.27 31.17 -35.68
C ALA A 104 -8.17 32.36 -34.74
N LEU A 105 -7.08 32.53 -34.08
CA LEU A 105 -6.83 33.71 -33.24
C LEU A 105 -6.63 34.93 -34.13
N PRO A 106 -7.13 36.12 -33.74
CA PRO A 106 -6.92 37.37 -34.47
C PRO A 106 -5.45 37.69 -34.60
N ALA A 107 -5.04 38.31 -35.72
CA ALA A 107 -3.69 38.76 -35.92
C ALA A 107 -3.32 39.76 -34.80
N GLY A 108 -2.28 39.47 -34.02
CA GLY A 108 -1.87 40.33 -32.91
C GLY A 108 -2.36 39.86 -31.50
N TYR A 109 -3.04 38.75 -31.40
CA TYR A 109 -3.54 38.21 -30.11
C TYR A 109 -2.46 38.05 -29.04
N PHE A 110 -1.19 37.85 -29.45
CA PHE A 110 -0.03 37.74 -28.56
C PHE A 110 0.79 39.04 -28.42
N ARG A 111 0.25 40.19 -28.86
CA ARG A 111 0.91 41.50 -28.58
C ARG A 111 0.44 42.01 -27.24
N THR A 112 1.33 42.01 -26.26
CA THR A 112 1.18 42.63 -24.94
C THR A 112 1.22 44.14 -25.04
N GLU A 113 0.09 44.79 -25.10
CA GLU A 113 -0.08 46.17 -24.58
C GLU A 113 -1.12 46.05 -23.45
N ALA A 114 -0.69 46.38 -22.24
CA ALA A 114 -1.54 46.35 -21.06
C ALA A 114 -2.63 47.45 -21.15
N PRO A 115 -3.91 47.15 -21.06
CA PRO A 115 -4.93 48.12 -20.74
C PRO A 115 -5.07 48.26 -19.22
N ALA A 116 -5.07 49.51 -18.77
CA ALA A 116 -5.44 49.88 -17.42
C ALA A 116 -6.92 49.61 -17.12
N ASP A 117 -7.18 49.25 -15.87
CA ASP A 117 -8.45 49.24 -15.17
C ASP A 117 -9.69 48.57 -15.82
N THR A 118 -9.98 47.34 -15.30
CA THR A 118 -11.39 46.94 -15.05
C THR A 118 -11.46 46.25 -13.68
N ALA A 119 -11.78 47.07 -12.69
CA ALA A 119 -12.33 46.59 -11.43
C ALA A 119 -13.73 46.04 -11.67
N GLY A 120 -14.03 44.84 -11.24
CA GLY A 120 -15.37 44.37 -10.99
C GLY A 120 -15.81 43.17 -11.81
N LEU A 121 -15.51 41.94 -11.34
CA LEU A 121 -16.40 40.77 -11.21
C LEU A 121 -15.66 39.62 -10.55
N PRO A 122 -15.96 39.25 -9.31
CA PRO A 122 -15.30 38.14 -8.65
C PRO A 122 -16.00 36.81 -8.99
N GLY A 123 -15.23 35.78 -9.31
CA GLY A 123 -15.60 34.45 -8.90
C GLY A 123 -16.09 33.43 -9.89
N LEU A 124 -15.58 33.35 -11.16
CA LEU A 124 -15.92 32.21 -12.02
C LEU A 124 -14.78 31.64 -12.90
N PHE A 125 -13.55 32.20 -12.83
CA PHE A 125 -12.47 31.76 -13.71
C PHE A 125 -11.09 31.56 -13.03
N ASP A 126 -11.00 31.58 -11.70
CA ASP A 126 -9.71 31.60 -11.02
C ASP A 126 -8.92 30.27 -11.02
N GLU A 127 -9.57 29.12 -11.09
CA GLU A 127 -8.83 27.85 -10.97
C GLU A 127 -8.12 27.42 -12.28
N GLN A 128 -8.66 27.74 -13.45
CA GLN A 128 -8.03 27.36 -14.72
C GLN A 128 -6.99 28.39 -15.20
N THR A 129 -7.17 29.65 -14.85
CA THR A 129 -6.23 30.73 -15.20
C THR A 129 -4.97 30.65 -14.36
N ALA A 130 -5.05 30.22 -13.11
CA ALA A 130 -3.89 30.04 -12.24
C ALA A 130 -2.88 29.03 -12.76
N VAL A 131 -3.33 27.89 -13.30
CA VAL A 131 -2.44 26.84 -13.84
C VAL A 131 -1.73 27.29 -15.10
N MET A 132 -2.37 28.03 -16.01
CA MET A 132 -1.74 28.56 -17.24
C MET A 132 -0.76 29.72 -16.96
N THR A 133 -1.02 30.52 -15.95
CA THR A 133 -0.16 31.66 -15.57
C THR A 133 1.15 31.20 -14.94
N PHE A 134 1.16 30.05 -14.24
CA PHE A 134 2.36 29.47 -13.64
C PHE A 134 3.37 28.98 -14.67
N GLN A 135 2.96 28.49 -15.83
CA GLN A 135 3.87 27.94 -16.86
C GLN A 135 4.69 29.01 -17.59
N ASN A 136 4.24 30.27 -17.65
CA ASN A 136 4.93 31.34 -18.35
C ASN A 136 5.62 32.37 -17.44
N LYS A 137 5.59 32.18 -16.11
CA LYS A 137 6.24 33.04 -15.14
C LYS A 137 7.70 32.64 -14.98
N ILE A 138 8.60 33.63 -15.04
CA ILE A 138 10.00 33.42 -14.65
C ILE A 138 10.10 33.64 -13.15
N TYR A 139 10.65 32.66 -12.43
CA TYR A 139 10.89 32.72 -11.00
C TYR A 139 12.33 33.16 -10.75
N GLU A 140 12.54 34.29 -10.11
CA GLU A 140 13.84 34.78 -9.73
C GLU A 140 14.24 34.17 -8.38
N ILE A 141 15.42 33.57 -8.34
CA ILE A 141 15.96 32.89 -7.16
C ILE A 141 17.27 33.56 -6.75
N GLY A 142 17.31 33.99 -5.48
CA GLY A 142 18.45 34.76 -4.97
C GLY A 142 18.33 36.25 -5.20
N ASP A 143 19.38 37.00 -4.83
CA ASP A 143 19.45 38.45 -4.98
C ASP A 143 20.20 38.81 -6.27
N PRO A 144 19.57 39.52 -7.21
CA PRO A 144 20.21 39.94 -8.47
C PRO A 144 21.47 40.80 -8.27
N ASP A 145 21.49 41.55 -7.15
CA ASP A 145 22.59 42.49 -6.82
C ASP A 145 23.72 41.80 -6.02
N ALA A 146 23.53 40.55 -5.60
CA ALA A 146 24.56 39.81 -4.89
C ALA A 146 25.62 39.28 -5.87
N ALA A 147 26.89 39.59 -5.63
CA ALA A 147 28.00 39.05 -6.41
C ALA A 147 27.98 37.51 -6.36
N SER A 148 27.84 36.86 -7.51
CA SER A 148 27.84 35.40 -7.62
C SER A 148 29.16 34.80 -7.12
N LYS A 149 29.09 34.05 -6.02
CA LYS A 149 30.24 33.32 -5.45
C LYS A 149 30.07 31.82 -5.78
N GLY A 150 30.73 31.38 -6.83
CA GLY A 150 30.72 29.97 -7.21
C GLY A 150 30.10 29.68 -8.58
N SER A 151 30.03 28.40 -8.97
CA SER A 151 29.50 27.97 -10.26
C SER A 151 28.02 27.51 -10.19
N LYS A 152 27.47 27.29 -8.97
CA LYS A 152 26.10 26.79 -8.71
C LYS A 152 25.49 27.47 -7.51
N ALA A 153 24.17 27.61 -7.52
CA ALA A 153 23.35 28.08 -6.42
C ALA A 153 22.41 26.97 -5.94
N VAL A 154 22.02 27.00 -4.68
CA VAL A 154 21.13 26.04 -4.06
C VAL A 154 19.70 26.56 -4.11
N VAL A 155 18.84 25.85 -4.84
CA VAL A 155 17.38 26.07 -4.85
C VAL A 155 16.71 25.02 -3.98
N ARG A 156 15.83 25.45 -3.10
CA ARG A 156 15.12 24.61 -2.14
C ARG A 156 13.67 25.03 -1.98
N GLY A 157 12.83 24.15 -1.42
CA GLY A 157 11.44 24.49 -1.12
C GLY A 157 10.61 23.26 -0.81
N TYR A 158 9.32 23.48 -0.71
CA TYR A 158 8.34 22.42 -0.45
C TYR A 158 7.46 22.20 -1.65
N VAL A 159 7.14 20.94 -1.92
CA VAL A 159 6.13 20.57 -2.91
C VAL A 159 4.89 20.08 -2.16
N ARG A 160 3.75 20.70 -2.44
CA ARG A 160 2.47 20.44 -1.76
C ARG A 160 1.34 20.20 -2.77
N ASP A 161 0.33 19.46 -2.34
CA ASP A 161 -0.90 19.30 -3.12
C ASP A 161 -1.71 20.62 -3.11
N VAL A 162 -2.17 21.05 -4.29
CA VAL A 162 -2.91 22.31 -4.44
C VAL A 162 -4.27 22.27 -3.73
N SER A 163 -4.91 21.10 -3.63
CA SER A 163 -6.27 20.93 -3.10
C SER A 163 -6.30 20.68 -1.58
N THR A 164 -5.33 19.96 -1.06
CA THR A 164 -5.27 19.55 0.34
C THR A 164 -4.24 20.31 1.15
N GLY A 165 -3.18 20.84 0.50
CA GLY A 165 -2.04 21.47 1.15
C GLY A 165 -1.07 20.47 1.78
N GLU A 166 -1.32 19.17 1.64
CA GLU A 166 -0.48 18.10 2.17
C GLU A 166 0.90 18.08 1.46
N PRO A 167 1.98 17.67 2.15
CA PRO A 167 3.28 17.48 1.53
C PRO A 167 3.23 16.36 0.49
N LEU A 168 3.88 16.56 -0.66
CA LEU A 168 3.98 15.57 -1.72
C LEU A 168 5.35 14.88 -1.63
N VAL A 169 5.34 13.65 -1.16
CA VAL A 169 6.54 12.81 -0.96
C VAL A 169 6.97 12.16 -2.27
N GLY A 170 8.29 12.07 -2.51
CA GLY A 170 8.85 11.36 -3.66
C GLY A 170 8.57 12.03 -5.00
N VAL A 171 8.28 13.34 -5.03
CA VAL A 171 8.23 14.12 -6.27
C VAL A 171 9.64 14.29 -6.80
N SER A 172 9.85 13.93 -8.05
CA SER A 172 11.12 14.16 -8.75
C SER A 172 11.26 15.63 -9.12
N VAL A 173 12.33 16.27 -8.70
CA VAL A 173 12.70 17.63 -9.02
C VAL A 173 13.99 17.57 -9.83
N TYR A 174 13.98 18.07 -11.06
CA TYR A 174 15.08 17.91 -12.00
C TYR A 174 15.25 19.12 -12.91
N GLU A 175 16.50 19.39 -13.29
CA GLU A 175 16.82 20.36 -14.33
C GLU A 175 16.53 19.72 -15.70
N ASP A 176 15.69 20.34 -16.51
CA ASP A 176 15.35 19.83 -17.84
C ASP A 176 16.52 20.03 -18.82
N GLY A 177 17.03 18.94 -19.37
CA GLY A 177 18.28 18.94 -20.18
C GLY A 177 19.58 19.08 -19.39
N GLY A 178 19.49 19.22 -18.05
CA GLY A 178 20.63 19.27 -17.12
C GLY A 178 20.83 17.96 -16.35
N LYS A 179 21.83 17.97 -15.46
CA LYS A 179 22.21 16.81 -14.65
C LYS A 179 21.71 16.89 -13.19
N ALA A 180 21.20 18.06 -12.78
CA ALA A 180 20.75 18.27 -11.42
C ALA A 180 19.42 17.53 -11.16
N TYR A 181 19.36 16.78 -10.05
CA TYR A 181 18.19 15.98 -9.68
C TYR A 181 18.11 15.77 -8.18
N THR A 182 16.89 15.79 -7.64
CA THR A 182 16.56 15.39 -6.27
C THR A 182 15.13 14.85 -6.20
N THR A 183 14.72 14.29 -5.05
CA THR A 183 13.34 13.92 -4.77
C THR A 183 12.89 14.57 -3.47
N THR A 184 11.59 14.88 -3.37
CA THR A 184 11.03 15.39 -2.13
C THR A 184 11.04 14.31 -1.05
N ASP A 185 11.37 14.71 0.17
CA ASP A 185 11.34 13.83 1.36
C ASP A 185 9.92 13.69 1.94
N GLU A 186 9.80 13.03 3.10
CA GLU A 186 8.52 12.79 3.79
C GLU A 186 7.75 14.07 4.18
N TYR A 187 8.39 15.23 4.17
CA TYR A 187 7.79 16.54 4.42
C TYR A 187 7.52 17.33 3.15
N GLY A 188 7.77 16.73 1.98
CA GLY A 188 7.68 17.40 0.68
C GLY A 188 8.85 18.34 0.40
N PHE A 189 9.91 18.34 1.22
CA PHE A 189 11.06 19.22 1.08
C PHE A 189 12.01 18.70 0.00
N TYR A 190 12.53 19.64 -0.83
CA TYR A 190 13.58 19.35 -1.81
C TYR A 190 14.72 20.38 -1.73
N LYS A 191 15.89 19.95 -2.14
CA LYS A 191 17.09 20.78 -2.29
C LYS A 191 17.84 20.36 -3.54
N LEU A 192 18.17 21.30 -4.41
CA LEU A 192 18.82 21.06 -5.69
C LEU A 192 19.84 22.16 -6.00
N SER A 193 21.03 21.79 -6.46
CA SER A 193 22.06 22.75 -6.91
C SER A 193 21.95 22.98 -8.41
N LEU A 194 21.67 24.22 -8.80
CA LEU A 194 21.49 24.64 -10.19
C LEU A 194 22.60 25.60 -10.61
N PRO A 195 22.97 25.64 -11.90
CA PRO A 195 23.88 26.66 -12.42
C PRO A 195 23.23 28.05 -12.30
N TYR A 196 24.06 29.07 -12.21
CA TYR A 196 23.59 30.47 -12.31
C TYR A 196 23.05 30.76 -13.71
N GLY A 197 22.01 31.58 -13.79
CA GLY A 197 21.36 31.98 -15.03
C GLY A 197 20.03 31.32 -15.27
N ALA A 198 19.62 31.20 -16.52
CA ALA A 198 18.35 30.62 -16.91
C ALA A 198 18.36 29.07 -16.77
N SER A 199 17.43 28.52 -16.04
CA SER A 199 17.23 27.07 -15.89
C SER A 199 15.77 26.73 -16.03
N LEU A 200 15.46 25.54 -16.56
CA LEU A 200 14.12 24.99 -16.61
C LEU A 200 14.01 23.86 -15.57
N LEU A 201 13.25 24.10 -14.51
CA LEU A 201 13.09 23.15 -13.41
C LEU A 201 11.80 22.35 -13.58
N GLY A 202 11.92 21.03 -13.67
CA GLY A 202 10.82 20.10 -13.79
C GLY A 202 10.45 19.48 -12.45
N PHE A 203 9.13 19.35 -12.21
CA PHE A 203 8.54 18.62 -11.10
C PHE A 203 7.64 17.55 -11.66
N SER A 204 7.86 16.32 -11.28
CA SER A 204 7.07 15.19 -11.76
C SER A 204 6.78 14.21 -10.63
N GLY A 205 5.52 13.77 -10.52
CA GLY A 205 5.06 12.85 -9.49
C GLY A 205 4.03 11.87 -10.02
N TYR A 206 3.95 10.69 -9.42
CA TYR A 206 2.93 9.71 -9.77
C TYR A 206 1.53 10.30 -9.49
N SER A 207 0.63 10.18 -10.47
CA SER A 207 -0.72 10.78 -10.42
C SER A 207 -0.74 12.31 -10.27
N LEU A 208 0.35 13.00 -10.52
CA LEU A 208 0.42 14.46 -10.48
C LEU A 208 0.59 15.01 -11.90
N GLU A 209 0.08 16.21 -12.14
CA GLU A 209 0.37 16.93 -13.37
C GLU A 209 1.82 17.37 -13.35
N ASP A 210 2.59 17.03 -14.40
CA ASP A 210 3.97 17.46 -14.51
C ASP A 210 4.03 18.97 -14.64
N LEU A 211 4.94 19.59 -13.91
CA LEU A 211 5.11 21.03 -13.88
C LEU A 211 6.54 21.40 -14.29
N LYS A 212 6.69 22.35 -15.20
CA LYS A 212 7.98 22.93 -15.56
C LYS A 212 7.95 24.43 -15.29
N LEU A 213 8.95 24.93 -14.57
CA LEU A 213 9.07 26.31 -14.17
C LEU A 213 10.35 26.92 -14.75
N HIS A 214 10.23 28.07 -15.37
CA HIS A 214 11.37 28.87 -15.81
C HIS A 214 11.97 29.61 -14.62
N LEU A 215 13.22 29.35 -14.32
CA LEU A 215 13.97 29.98 -13.25
C LEU A 215 15.03 30.93 -13.84
N GLN A 216 15.24 32.03 -13.16
CA GLN A 216 16.44 32.87 -13.28
C GLN A 216 17.17 32.84 -11.95
N VAL A 217 18.28 32.11 -11.90
CA VAL A 217 19.02 31.83 -10.68
C VAL A 217 20.15 32.85 -10.54
N TYR A 218 20.06 33.70 -9.52
CA TYR A 218 21.06 34.69 -9.13
C TYR A 218 21.87 34.28 -7.91
N GLY A 219 21.31 33.40 -7.06
CA GLY A 219 21.93 32.94 -5.83
C GLY A 219 21.09 31.87 -5.14
N ASP A 220 21.50 31.48 -3.92
CA ASP A 220 20.74 30.55 -3.09
C ASP A 220 19.39 31.17 -2.76
N GLY A 221 18.33 30.33 -2.82
CA GLY A 221 17.00 30.81 -2.55
C GLY A 221 15.93 29.71 -2.41
N GLY A 222 14.72 30.14 -2.03
CA GLY A 222 13.57 29.26 -1.80
C GLY A 222 12.55 29.33 -2.93
N LEU A 223 11.95 28.18 -3.29
CA LEU A 223 10.84 28.06 -4.23
C LEU A 223 9.86 26.97 -3.73
N ASP A 224 8.76 27.39 -3.14
CA ASP A 224 7.66 26.46 -2.80
C ASP A 224 6.76 26.26 -4.01
N VAL A 225 6.38 25.01 -4.22
CA VAL A 225 5.65 24.57 -5.40
C VAL A 225 4.40 23.83 -4.99
N VAL A 226 3.28 24.11 -5.69
CA VAL A 226 2.05 23.35 -5.55
C VAL A 226 1.80 22.56 -6.83
N MET A 227 1.43 21.28 -6.67
CA MET A 227 1.12 20.40 -7.78
C MET A 227 -0.33 19.92 -7.67
N LYS A 228 -0.92 19.61 -8.81
CA LYS A 228 -2.29 19.13 -8.90
C LYS A 228 -2.31 17.64 -9.25
N GLU A 229 -3.31 16.93 -8.72
CA GLU A 229 -3.54 15.54 -9.11
C GLU A 229 -3.97 15.46 -10.58
N LYS A 230 -3.32 14.57 -11.32
CA LYS A 230 -3.59 14.38 -12.76
C LYS A 230 -4.91 13.68 -12.96
N VAL A 231 -5.87 14.36 -13.55
CA VAL A 231 -7.05 13.73 -14.11
C VAL A 231 -6.62 13.00 -15.38
N PHE A 232 -6.61 11.68 -15.36
CA PHE A 232 -6.05 10.85 -16.42
C PHE A 232 -6.63 11.21 -17.81
N SER A 233 -5.80 11.85 -18.64
CA SER A 233 -6.02 11.95 -20.08
C SER A 233 -5.46 10.71 -20.76
N LEU A 234 -6.22 10.13 -21.69
CA LEU A 234 -5.84 8.93 -22.43
C LEU A 234 -4.77 9.17 -23.52
N LYS A 235 -4.26 10.39 -23.64
CA LYS A 235 -3.28 10.79 -24.70
C LYS A 235 -2.04 11.40 -24.04
N GLY A 236 -0.90 10.81 -24.35
CA GLY A 236 0.44 11.34 -24.03
C GLY A 236 1.28 10.41 -23.18
N ALA A 237 2.36 9.89 -23.75
CA ALA A 237 3.43 9.25 -22.99
C ALA A 237 4.24 10.34 -22.31
N VAL A 238 4.32 10.31 -20.98
CA VAL A 238 5.20 11.17 -20.19
C VAL A 238 6.08 10.24 -19.36
N VAL A 239 7.39 10.44 -19.40
CA VAL A 239 8.37 9.75 -18.55
C VAL A 239 7.94 9.94 -17.10
N THR A 240 7.75 8.86 -16.36
CA THR A 240 7.22 8.96 -15.01
C THR A 240 8.30 9.28 -14.00
N SER A 241 7.95 10.12 -13.05
CA SER A 241 8.81 10.43 -11.91
C SER A 241 9.17 9.19 -11.07
N GLU A 242 8.28 8.19 -10.99
CA GLU A 242 8.56 6.96 -10.26
C GLU A 242 9.68 6.16 -10.91
N SER A 243 9.68 6.07 -12.24
CA SER A 243 10.77 5.46 -13.02
C SER A 243 12.07 6.22 -12.82
N VAL A 244 12.05 7.54 -12.95
CA VAL A 244 13.23 8.40 -12.74
C VAL A 244 13.72 8.30 -11.30
N SER A 245 12.84 8.33 -10.29
CA SER A 245 13.20 8.19 -8.88
C SER A 245 13.82 6.81 -8.58
N ARG A 246 13.23 5.73 -9.12
CA ARG A 246 13.75 4.37 -8.94
C ARG A 246 15.13 4.19 -9.52
N HIS A 247 15.40 4.77 -10.70
CA HIS A 247 16.74 4.72 -11.32
C HIS A 247 17.77 5.59 -10.61
N ARG A 248 17.36 6.64 -9.90
CA ARG A 248 18.27 7.60 -9.26
C ARG A 248 18.53 7.36 -7.76
N SER A 249 17.65 6.65 -7.04
CA SER A 249 17.91 6.23 -5.65
C SER A 249 19.00 5.17 -5.58
N PRO A 250 20.00 5.26 -4.66
CA PRO A 250 21.04 4.23 -4.47
C PRO A 250 20.50 2.96 -3.81
N GLN A 251 19.42 3.04 -3.10
CA GLN A 251 18.86 1.92 -2.36
C GLN A 251 18.29 0.85 -3.30
N MET A 252 18.55 -0.41 -2.97
CA MET A 252 18.09 -1.58 -3.70
C MET A 252 17.00 -2.31 -2.92
N GLY A 253 16.04 -2.94 -3.63
CA GLY A 253 14.97 -3.70 -3.01
C GLY A 253 14.02 -2.85 -2.18
N VAL A 254 13.87 -1.58 -2.52
CA VAL A 254 12.89 -0.67 -1.92
C VAL A 254 11.70 -0.53 -2.86
N GLU A 255 10.52 -0.86 -2.36
CA GLU A 255 9.27 -0.74 -3.10
C GLU A 255 8.35 0.27 -2.39
N VAL A 256 7.96 1.30 -3.11
CA VAL A 256 7.01 2.30 -2.64
C VAL A 256 5.65 2.03 -3.29
N VAL A 257 4.64 1.78 -2.46
CA VAL A 257 3.27 1.55 -2.92
C VAL A 257 2.38 2.69 -2.45
N ARG A 258 1.90 3.47 -3.39
CA ARG A 258 1.02 4.62 -3.09
C ARG A 258 -0.43 4.21 -2.98
N VAL A 259 -1.20 4.94 -2.19
CA VAL A 259 -2.62 4.68 -1.91
C VAL A 259 -3.46 4.55 -3.19
N ASN A 260 -3.21 5.36 -4.22
CA ASN A 260 -3.94 5.26 -5.48
C ASN A 260 -3.71 3.92 -6.20
N THR A 261 -2.51 3.34 -6.08
CA THR A 261 -2.23 1.98 -6.57
C THR A 261 -2.98 0.94 -5.75
N ILE A 262 -2.98 1.08 -4.42
CA ILE A 262 -3.67 0.17 -3.50
C ILE A 262 -5.18 0.11 -3.79
N LYS A 263 -5.80 1.26 -4.02
CA LYS A 263 -7.25 1.37 -4.28
C LYS A 263 -7.70 0.74 -5.62
N ASN A 264 -6.78 0.54 -6.56
CA ASN A 264 -7.08 -0.06 -7.88
C ASN A 264 -6.85 -1.58 -7.95
N VAL A 265 -6.31 -2.20 -6.91
CA VAL A 265 -6.08 -3.65 -6.87
C VAL A 265 -7.29 -4.35 -6.25
N PRO A 266 -7.90 -5.36 -6.91
CA PRO A 266 -8.98 -6.12 -6.31
C PRO A 266 -8.42 -6.95 -5.16
N VAL A 267 -9.03 -6.80 -4.01
CA VAL A 267 -8.67 -7.52 -2.80
C VAL A 267 -9.88 -8.18 -2.17
N VAL A 268 -9.69 -8.91 -1.10
CA VAL A 268 -10.73 -9.70 -0.46
C VAL A 268 -11.97 -8.83 -0.17
N PHE A 269 -13.11 -9.26 -0.68
CA PHE A 269 -14.42 -8.58 -0.54
C PHE A 269 -14.46 -7.13 -1.05
N GLY A 270 -13.51 -6.76 -1.96
CA GLY A 270 -13.48 -5.46 -2.61
C GLY A 270 -13.03 -4.29 -1.74
N GLU A 271 -12.57 -4.53 -0.53
CA GLU A 271 -11.91 -3.51 0.28
C GLU A 271 -10.46 -3.37 -0.14
N ALA A 272 -10.00 -2.15 -0.39
CA ALA A 272 -8.60 -1.88 -0.66
C ALA A 272 -7.74 -2.19 0.57
N ASP A 273 -6.65 -2.93 0.40
CA ASP A 273 -5.83 -3.42 1.50
C ASP A 273 -4.33 -3.28 1.20
N ALA A 274 -3.65 -2.45 1.99
CA ALA A 274 -2.24 -2.12 1.80
C ALA A 274 -1.32 -3.35 1.89
N LEU A 275 -1.55 -4.21 2.89
CA LEU A 275 -0.71 -5.38 3.11
C LEU A 275 -0.91 -6.45 2.03
N LYS A 276 -2.16 -6.62 1.56
CA LYS A 276 -2.46 -7.55 0.45
C LYS A 276 -1.79 -7.10 -0.85
N VAL A 277 -1.71 -5.79 -1.11
CA VAL A 277 -0.97 -5.26 -2.26
C VAL A 277 0.53 -5.48 -2.10
N VAL A 278 1.10 -5.24 -0.91
CA VAL A 278 2.51 -5.56 -0.62
C VAL A 278 2.83 -7.03 -0.88
N MET A 279 1.89 -7.94 -0.56
CA MET A 279 2.05 -9.37 -0.84
C MET A 279 2.05 -9.72 -2.34
N THR A 280 1.68 -8.81 -3.25
CA THR A 280 1.79 -9.02 -4.71
C THR A 280 3.15 -8.65 -5.28
N LEU A 281 4.03 -8.07 -4.48
CA LEU A 281 5.38 -7.68 -4.89
C LEU A 281 6.33 -8.89 -4.97
N PRO A 282 7.38 -8.84 -5.82
CA PRO A 282 8.36 -9.93 -5.90
C PRO A 282 9.14 -10.07 -4.60
N GLY A 283 9.44 -11.32 -4.23
CA GLY A 283 10.14 -11.65 -2.99
C GLY A 283 9.28 -11.61 -1.73
N VAL A 284 8.00 -11.24 -1.82
CA VAL A 284 7.04 -11.23 -0.73
C VAL A 284 6.05 -12.37 -0.91
N LYS A 285 5.98 -13.28 0.05
CA LYS A 285 5.12 -14.46 -0.01
C LYS A 285 4.06 -14.43 1.07
N SER A 286 2.82 -14.71 0.68
CA SER A 286 1.73 -14.97 1.63
C SER A 286 1.95 -16.31 2.31
N VAL A 287 1.59 -16.40 3.59
CA VAL A 287 1.57 -17.67 4.33
C VAL A 287 0.36 -18.54 3.98
N GLY A 288 -0.67 -17.98 3.36
CA GLY A 288 -1.88 -18.69 2.92
C GLY A 288 -3.11 -17.79 2.89
N GLU A 289 -4.27 -18.34 2.53
CA GLU A 289 -5.57 -17.67 2.65
C GLU A 289 -5.94 -17.51 4.13
N ALA A 290 -6.53 -16.37 4.48
CA ALA A 290 -6.91 -16.07 5.87
C ALA A 290 -5.77 -16.37 6.86
N ALA A 291 -4.55 -16.03 6.48
CA ALA A 291 -3.35 -16.24 7.27
C ALA A 291 -2.71 -14.90 7.61
N SER A 292 -2.37 -14.73 8.88
CA SER A 292 -1.69 -13.54 9.36
C SER A 292 -0.19 -13.59 9.05
N GLY A 293 0.35 -12.46 8.56
CA GLY A 293 1.76 -12.32 8.28
C GLY A 293 2.15 -12.56 6.82
N PHE A 294 3.42 -12.31 6.53
CA PHE A 294 4.05 -12.51 5.24
C PHE A 294 5.54 -12.80 5.42
N ASN A 295 6.12 -13.41 4.40
CA ASN A 295 7.54 -13.78 4.39
C ASN A 295 8.26 -12.97 3.32
N VAL A 296 9.41 -12.39 3.65
CA VAL A 296 10.24 -11.63 2.71
C VAL A 296 11.59 -12.30 2.55
N ARG A 297 11.94 -12.62 1.30
CA ARG A 297 13.24 -13.21 0.96
C ARG A 297 13.65 -14.35 1.90
N GLY A 298 12.69 -15.27 2.14
CA GLY A 298 12.90 -16.46 2.97
C GLY A 298 13.13 -16.16 4.46
N GLY A 299 12.64 -15.04 4.97
CA GLY A 299 12.55 -14.80 6.41
C GLY A 299 11.21 -15.25 6.97
N SER A 300 11.15 -15.56 8.26
CA SER A 300 9.91 -15.83 8.99
C SER A 300 9.11 -14.56 9.23
N THR A 301 7.86 -14.71 9.62
CA THR A 301 6.93 -13.60 9.82
C THR A 301 7.42 -12.61 10.88
N ASP A 302 7.97 -13.10 11.99
CA ASP A 302 8.51 -12.29 13.09
C ASP A 302 9.80 -11.52 12.73
N GLN A 303 10.44 -11.88 11.63
CA GLN A 303 11.66 -11.23 11.15
C GLN A 303 11.36 -9.97 10.31
N ASN A 304 10.10 -9.61 10.11
CA ASN A 304 9.71 -8.38 9.45
C ASN A 304 9.36 -7.31 10.49
N LEU A 305 9.93 -6.13 10.37
CA LEU A 305 9.52 -4.96 11.15
C LEU A 305 8.37 -4.26 10.44
N ILE A 306 7.21 -4.21 11.08
CA ILE A 306 6.04 -3.52 10.55
C ILE A 306 5.80 -2.28 11.39
N LEU A 307 5.97 -1.13 10.78
CA LEU A 307 5.79 0.18 11.42
C LEU A 307 4.55 0.86 10.89
N PHE A 308 3.76 1.40 11.79
CA PHE A 308 2.66 2.30 11.48
C PHE A 308 2.88 3.63 12.20
N ASN A 309 3.18 4.68 11.42
CA ASN A 309 3.58 5.99 11.95
C ASN A 309 4.68 5.87 13.02
N GLU A 310 5.73 5.10 12.73
CA GLU A 310 6.89 4.82 13.59
C GLU A 310 6.65 3.82 14.75
N GLY A 311 5.38 3.52 15.11
CA GLY A 311 5.03 2.50 16.09
C GLY A 311 5.04 1.09 15.51
N THR A 312 5.45 0.10 16.30
CA THR A 312 5.50 -1.32 15.88
C THR A 312 4.13 -1.98 15.98
N ILE A 313 3.70 -2.64 14.91
CA ILE A 313 2.50 -3.48 14.88
C ILE A 313 2.90 -4.95 14.92
N TYR A 314 2.61 -5.63 16.02
CA TYR A 314 2.93 -7.06 16.22
C TYR A 314 1.99 -7.99 15.47
N ASN A 315 0.70 -7.64 15.39
CA ASN A 315 -0.26 -8.34 14.54
C ASN A 315 -0.91 -7.35 13.57
N PRO A 316 -0.49 -7.36 12.30
CA PRO A 316 -0.96 -6.39 11.31
C PRO A 316 -2.27 -6.78 10.62
N ASN A 317 -3.03 -7.72 11.17
CA ASN A 317 -4.19 -8.28 10.51
C ASN A 317 -5.44 -8.32 11.39
N HIS A 318 -6.61 -8.26 10.75
CA HIS A 318 -7.92 -8.52 11.30
C HIS A 318 -8.45 -9.87 10.80
N MET A 319 -9.34 -10.48 11.58
CA MET A 319 -10.06 -11.71 11.21
C MET A 319 -9.12 -12.79 10.65
N PHE A 320 -8.03 -13.11 11.36
CA PHE A 320 -7.02 -14.10 10.96
C PHE A 320 -6.31 -13.83 9.62
N GLY A 321 -6.15 -12.58 9.24
CA GLY A 321 -5.45 -12.24 8.00
C GLY A 321 -6.36 -12.10 6.78
N ILE A 322 -7.66 -12.08 6.95
CA ILE A 322 -8.60 -11.75 5.86
C ILE A 322 -8.39 -10.30 5.45
N LEU A 323 -8.28 -9.37 6.40
CA LEU A 323 -8.04 -7.95 6.18
C LEU A 323 -6.82 -7.48 6.96
N SER A 324 -6.15 -6.43 6.49
CA SER A 324 -5.07 -5.80 7.26
C SER A 324 -5.58 -4.77 8.27
N ALA A 325 -4.75 -4.49 9.26
CA ALA A 325 -4.99 -3.48 10.29
C ALA A 325 -4.94 -2.03 9.74
N PHE A 326 -4.66 -1.84 8.46
CA PHE A 326 -4.35 -0.54 7.87
C PHE A 326 -5.50 -0.01 7.03
N ASN A 327 -6.14 1.07 7.51
CA ASN A 327 -7.21 1.75 6.79
C ASN A 327 -6.64 2.59 5.65
N THR A 328 -6.91 2.20 4.40
CA THR A 328 -6.38 2.86 3.20
C THR A 328 -6.91 4.28 2.96
N ASP A 329 -7.91 4.74 3.69
CA ASP A 329 -8.39 6.11 3.56
C ASP A 329 -7.55 7.11 4.37
N VAL A 330 -6.81 6.62 5.39
CA VAL A 330 -5.89 7.46 6.20
C VAL A 330 -4.42 7.32 5.82
N ILE A 331 -4.04 6.28 5.07
CA ILE A 331 -2.66 6.02 4.66
C ILE A 331 -2.26 6.95 3.51
N GLY A 332 -1.01 7.45 3.54
CA GLY A 332 -0.36 8.19 2.44
C GLY A 332 0.46 7.29 1.55
N ASP A 333 1.42 6.62 2.13
CA ASP A 333 2.37 5.74 1.43
C ASP A 333 2.76 4.52 2.26
N VAL A 334 3.24 3.51 1.56
CA VAL A 334 3.74 2.26 2.11
C VAL A 334 5.10 1.99 1.49
N GLU A 335 6.13 1.88 2.32
CA GLU A 335 7.49 1.58 1.89
C GLU A 335 7.92 0.22 2.41
N LEU A 336 8.33 -0.67 1.50
CA LEU A 336 8.89 -1.97 1.83
C LEU A 336 10.38 -1.99 1.50
N TYR A 337 11.21 -2.20 2.50
CA TYR A 337 12.64 -2.41 2.40
C TYR A 337 12.95 -3.91 2.48
N LYS A 338 13.26 -4.54 1.35
CA LYS A 338 13.63 -5.98 1.24
C LYS A 338 15.15 -6.20 1.37
N SER A 339 15.94 -5.18 1.00
CA SER A 339 17.40 -5.06 1.18
C SER A 339 17.74 -3.58 1.33
N SER A 340 19.00 -3.21 1.40
CA SER A 340 19.44 -1.80 1.59
C SER A 340 18.62 -1.08 2.66
N ILE A 341 18.40 -1.76 3.81
CA ILE A 341 17.63 -1.24 4.93
C ILE A 341 18.40 -0.05 5.52
N PRO A 342 17.84 1.16 5.60
CA PRO A 342 18.50 2.32 6.20
C PRO A 342 18.98 2.07 7.63
N ALA A 343 20.10 2.69 8.03
CA ALA A 343 20.72 2.47 9.34
C ALA A 343 19.83 2.87 10.53
N GLN A 344 18.83 3.73 10.32
CA GLN A 344 17.83 4.09 11.33
C GLN A 344 16.93 2.92 11.74
N TYR A 345 16.75 1.91 10.89
CA TYR A 345 15.94 0.73 11.16
C TYR A 345 16.78 -0.45 11.61
N GLY A 346 16.28 -1.21 12.56
CA GLY A 346 16.93 -2.41 13.09
C GLY A 346 15.99 -3.26 13.93
N GLY A 347 16.55 -4.24 14.67
CA GLY A 347 15.77 -5.12 15.55
C GLY A 347 15.00 -6.22 14.83
N ARG A 348 15.09 -6.32 13.48
CA ARG A 348 14.55 -7.41 12.65
C ARG A 348 15.52 -7.74 11.53
N ILE A 349 15.49 -8.97 11.03
CA ILE A 349 16.50 -9.50 10.10
C ILE A 349 16.02 -9.77 8.69
N SER A 350 14.75 -9.51 8.37
CA SER A 350 14.23 -9.81 7.03
C SER A 350 13.88 -8.57 6.22
N SER A 351 12.95 -7.77 6.71
CA SER A 351 12.48 -6.58 6.01
C SER A 351 11.96 -5.53 6.97
N VAL A 352 11.77 -4.33 6.44
CA VAL A 352 11.03 -3.25 7.12
C VAL A 352 9.88 -2.83 6.22
N LEU A 353 8.68 -2.86 6.74
CA LEU A 353 7.47 -2.31 6.13
C LEU A 353 7.07 -1.08 6.92
N GLU A 354 7.21 0.08 6.33
CA GLU A 354 6.79 1.34 6.93
C GLU A 354 5.52 1.86 6.26
N ILE A 355 4.52 2.15 7.05
CA ILE A 355 3.21 2.66 6.63
C ILE A 355 2.98 3.98 7.33
N ARG A 356 2.77 5.05 6.55
CA ARG A 356 2.59 6.40 7.06
C ARG A 356 1.19 6.91 6.77
N ASN A 357 0.60 7.64 7.72
CA ASN A 357 -0.63 8.38 7.50
C ASN A 357 -0.37 9.60 6.63
N ARG A 358 -1.46 10.09 6.00
CA ARG A 358 -1.52 11.45 5.46
C ARG A 358 -1.68 12.45 6.60
N ASP A 359 -1.32 13.70 6.36
CA ASP A 359 -1.45 14.78 7.35
C ASP A 359 -2.90 15.28 7.53
N GLY A 360 -3.78 14.95 6.59
CA GLY A 360 -5.14 15.48 6.51
C GLY A 360 -5.23 16.85 5.85
N ASN A 361 -6.37 17.12 5.23
CA ASN A 361 -6.61 18.34 4.47
C ASN A 361 -6.57 19.58 5.38
N ASN A 362 -5.64 20.49 5.15
CA ASN A 362 -5.50 21.70 5.96
C ASN A 362 -6.30 22.91 5.41
N LYS A 363 -7.04 22.74 4.30
CA LYS A 363 -7.80 23.81 3.64
C LYS A 363 -9.31 23.67 3.82
N LYS A 364 -9.86 22.45 3.70
CA LYS A 364 -11.30 22.19 3.76
C LYS A 364 -11.62 20.84 4.41
N PHE A 365 -12.81 20.71 4.96
CA PHE A 365 -13.34 19.44 5.44
C PHE A 365 -13.71 18.55 4.27
N GLN A 366 -13.36 17.28 4.39
CA GLN A 366 -13.76 16.23 3.46
C GLN A 366 -13.84 14.88 4.19
N GLY A 367 -14.51 13.92 3.56
CA GLY A 367 -14.66 12.59 4.14
C GLY A 367 -14.99 11.54 3.10
N SER A 368 -14.98 10.30 3.55
CA SER A 368 -15.42 9.16 2.75
C SER A 368 -16.18 8.15 3.60
N LEU A 369 -17.18 7.52 2.99
CA LEU A 369 -17.94 6.40 3.55
C LEU A 369 -17.79 5.21 2.60
N GLY A 370 -17.37 4.08 3.13
CA GLY A 370 -17.34 2.81 2.41
C GLY A 370 -18.29 1.81 3.04
N LEU A 371 -19.13 1.17 2.22
CA LEU A 371 -20.04 0.11 2.64
C LEU A 371 -19.77 -1.13 1.79
N GLY A 372 -19.26 -2.16 2.42
CA GLY A 372 -18.99 -3.44 1.80
C GLY A 372 -19.91 -4.54 2.33
N LEU A 373 -19.70 -5.74 1.84
CA LEU A 373 -20.50 -6.91 2.26
C LEU A 373 -20.28 -7.28 3.73
N LEU A 374 -19.07 -7.12 4.22
CA LEU A 374 -18.64 -7.51 5.57
C LEU A 374 -18.25 -6.35 6.45
N THR A 375 -17.82 -5.24 5.87
CA THR A 375 -17.21 -4.12 6.58
C THR A 375 -17.84 -2.80 6.18
N SER A 376 -17.84 -1.86 7.10
CA SER A 376 -18.04 -0.45 6.82
C SER A 376 -16.87 0.36 7.33
N ARG A 377 -16.59 1.46 6.62
CA ARG A 377 -15.53 2.39 6.98
C ARG A 377 -16.01 3.83 6.86
N LEU A 378 -15.52 4.66 7.74
CA LEU A 378 -15.73 6.11 7.75
C LEU A 378 -14.38 6.79 7.87
N HIS A 379 -14.18 7.82 7.07
CA HIS A 379 -13.02 8.67 7.14
C HIS A 379 -13.47 10.13 7.14
N LEU A 380 -12.87 10.95 7.99
CA LEU A 380 -13.10 12.39 8.10
C LEU A 380 -11.75 13.08 8.24
N GLU A 381 -11.56 14.18 7.53
CA GLU A 381 -10.38 15.02 7.66
C GLU A 381 -10.72 16.49 7.44
N GLY A 382 -9.89 17.38 7.96
CA GLY A 382 -10.06 18.81 7.74
C GLY A 382 -9.20 19.67 8.65
N PRO A 383 -9.24 21.01 8.45
CA PRO A 383 -8.52 21.94 9.28
C PRO A 383 -9.22 22.17 10.62
N LEU A 384 -8.47 22.04 11.73
CA LEU A 384 -8.83 22.63 13.02
C LEU A 384 -8.48 24.12 13.02
N VAL A 385 -7.33 24.46 12.44
CA VAL A 385 -6.90 25.82 12.13
C VAL A 385 -6.38 25.80 10.69
N LYS A 386 -7.03 26.55 9.81
CA LYS A 386 -6.70 26.58 8.37
C LYS A 386 -5.20 26.82 8.16
N GLU A 387 -4.61 26.04 7.26
CA GLU A 387 -3.19 26.10 6.85
C GLU A 387 -2.18 25.87 7.99
N ARG A 388 -2.65 25.55 9.20
CA ARG A 388 -1.79 25.39 10.36
C ARG A 388 -2.00 24.07 11.10
N THR A 389 -3.25 23.66 11.32
CA THR A 389 -3.56 22.46 12.09
C THR A 389 -4.60 21.64 11.35
N SER A 390 -4.28 20.43 10.96
CA SER A 390 -5.20 19.47 10.36
C SER A 390 -5.37 18.23 11.21
N PHE A 391 -6.49 17.56 11.01
CA PHE A 391 -6.73 16.24 11.56
C PHE A 391 -7.17 15.27 10.46
N ILE A 392 -6.90 13.99 10.70
CA ILE A 392 -7.42 12.88 9.93
C ILE A 392 -7.92 11.81 10.90
N LEU A 393 -9.13 11.33 10.70
CA LEU A 393 -9.79 10.32 11.52
C LEU A 393 -10.33 9.23 10.60
N GLY A 394 -10.00 7.99 10.90
CA GLY A 394 -10.52 6.83 10.20
C GLY A 394 -11.07 5.81 11.18
N GLY A 395 -12.15 5.13 10.82
CA GLY A 395 -12.70 4.05 11.60
C GLY A 395 -13.27 2.97 10.70
N ARG A 396 -13.10 1.70 11.10
CA ARG A 396 -13.71 0.56 10.42
C ARG A 396 -14.37 -0.35 11.42
N THR A 397 -15.41 -1.04 10.97
CA THR A 397 -16.08 -2.08 11.73
C THR A 397 -16.61 -3.18 10.81
N THR A 398 -16.73 -4.39 11.34
CA THR A 398 -17.33 -5.49 10.60
C THR A 398 -18.70 -5.88 11.20
N TYR A 399 -19.58 -6.40 10.34
CA TYR A 399 -20.89 -6.96 10.67
C TYR A 399 -21.09 -8.35 10.03
N SER A 400 -20.03 -9.15 9.98
CA SER A 400 -19.97 -10.44 9.28
C SER A 400 -20.80 -11.58 9.94
N ASN A 401 -21.39 -11.40 11.11
CA ASN A 401 -22.10 -12.46 11.83
C ASN A 401 -23.27 -13.07 11.05
N TRP A 402 -23.88 -12.33 10.12
CA TRP A 402 -24.95 -12.85 9.26
C TRP A 402 -24.44 -13.91 8.27
N LEU A 403 -23.16 -13.83 7.87
CA LEU A 403 -22.54 -14.78 6.94
C LEU A 403 -22.43 -16.18 7.58
N PHE A 404 -22.04 -16.24 8.85
CA PHE A 404 -21.94 -17.50 9.58
C PHE A 404 -23.30 -18.21 9.71
N LYS A 405 -24.39 -17.45 9.79
CA LYS A 405 -25.76 -18.00 9.83
C LYS A 405 -26.21 -18.64 8.50
N LEU A 406 -25.52 -18.37 7.40
CA LEU A 406 -25.78 -18.98 6.10
C LEU A 406 -25.02 -20.30 5.90
N LEU A 407 -24.07 -20.61 6.78
CA LEU A 407 -23.33 -21.86 6.71
C LEU A 407 -24.23 -23.05 7.15
N PRO A 408 -24.06 -24.23 6.54
CA PRO A 408 -24.77 -25.43 6.96
C PRO A 408 -24.48 -25.76 8.45
N GLU A 409 -25.49 -26.21 9.19
CA GLU A 409 -25.33 -26.53 10.62
C GLU A 409 -24.24 -27.59 10.88
N ASN A 410 -24.04 -28.51 9.94
CA ASN A 410 -23.02 -29.54 10.03
C ASN A 410 -21.62 -29.06 9.66
N SER A 411 -21.42 -27.76 9.30
CA SER A 411 -20.12 -27.21 8.96
C SER A 411 -19.17 -27.05 10.16
N GLY A 412 -19.72 -27.15 11.41
CA GLY A 412 -18.97 -26.81 12.62
C GLY A 412 -18.75 -25.29 12.85
N TYR A 413 -19.14 -24.46 11.88
CA TYR A 413 -18.96 -22.99 11.91
C TYR A 413 -20.28 -22.20 11.91
N ALA A 414 -21.43 -22.87 11.86
CA ALA A 414 -22.73 -22.20 11.79
C ALA A 414 -23.03 -21.29 13.00
N GLY A 415 -22.45 -21.59 14.18
CA GLY A 415 -22.51 -20.78 15.39
C GLY A 415 -21.40 -19.72 15.48
N GLY A 416 -20.54 -19.59 14.48
CA GLY A 416 -19.39 -18.72 14.47
C GLY A 416 -19.75 -17.23 14.56
N LYS A 417 -18.86 -16.45 15.16
CA LYS A 417 -18.95 -14.99 15.24
C LYS A 417 -17.59 -14.39 14.98
N ALA A 418 -17.54 -13.36 14.14
CA ALA A 418 -16.32 -12.61 13.89
C ALA A 418 -16.64 -11.12 13.85
N SER A 419 -15.89 -10.34 14.57
CA SER A 419 -16.02 -8.89 14.57
C SER A 419 -14.67 -8.24 14.81
N PHE A 420 -14.42 -7.14 14.10
CA PHE A 420 -13.34 -6.23 14.45
C PHE A 420 -13.82 -4.78 14.42
N GLN A 421 -13.07 -3.96 15.10
CA GLN A 421 -13.20 -2.50 15.10
C GLN A 421 -11.81 -1.91 15.13
N ASP A 422 -11.56 -0.92 14.30
CA ASP A 422 -10.37 -0.11 14.39
C ASP A 422 -10.67 1.39 14.29
N ALA A 423 -9.76 2.17 14.85
CA ALA A 423 -9.79 3.62 14.80
C ALA A 423 -8.37 4.16 14.63
N ASN A 424 -8.23 5.14 13.75
CA ASN A 424 -6.99 5.85 13.46
C ASN A 424 -7.21 7.34 13.70
N LEU A 425 -6.25 8.00 14.33
CA LEU A 425 -6.22 9.44 14.53
C LEU A 425 -4.85 9.96 14.10
N GLY A 426 -4.82 10.99 13.28
CA GLY A 426 -3.65 11.79 12.97
C GLY A 426 -3.94 13.27 13.22
N LEU A 427 -3.00 13.96 13.85
CA LEU A 427 -3.01 15.41 14.05
C LEU A 427 -1.69 15.94 13.53
N SER A 428 -1.72 16.95 12.66
CA SER A 428 -0.54 17.67 12.18
C SER A 428 -0.68 19.13 12.55
N HIS A 429 0.34 19.69 13.22
CA HIS A 429 0.36 21.09 13.66
C HIS A 429 1.66 21.76 13.24
N LYS A 430 1.55 22.75 12.36
CA LYS A 430 2.63 23.63 11.96
C LYS A 430 2.80 24.72 13.01
N VAL A 431 3.79 24.57 13.89
CA VAL A 431 4.10 25.57 14.91
C VAL A 431 4.62 26.86 14.25
N ASN A 432 5.53 26.68 13.31
CA ASN A 432 6.06 27.74 12.41
C ASN A 432 6.65 27.06 11.15
N GLU A 433 7.25 27.83 10.24
CA GLU A 433 7.81 27.31 8.97
C GLU A 433 8.92 26.26 9.16
N ARG A 434 9.53 26.19 10.36
CA ARG A 434 10.65 25.29 10.66
C ARG A 434 10.26 24.14 11.59
N ASN A 435 9.10 24.21 12.24
CA ASN A 435 8.72 23.26 13.27
C ASN A 435 7.31 22.74 13.01
N THR A 436 7.20 21.43 12.86
CA THR A 436 5.93 20.71 12.75
C THR A 436 5.85 19.58 13.76
N ILE A 437 4.70 19.44 14.40
CA ILE A 437 4.42 18.38 15.36
C ILE A 437 3.32 17.50 14.80
N HIS A 438 3.53 16.20 14.83
CA HIS A 438 2.53 15.20 14.47
C HIS A 438 2.21 14.32 15.68
N ALA A 439 0.95 14.04 15.90
CA ALA A 439 0.50 13.07 16.89
C ALA A 439 -0.35 12.01 16.21
N TYR A 440 -0.05 10.74 16.49
CA TYR A 440 -0.71 9.59 15.91
C TYR A 440 -1.28 8.69 16.99
N GLY A 441 -2.45 8.13 16.73
CA GLY A 441 -3.08 7.13 17.55
C GLY A 441 -3.73 6.05 16.70
N TYR A 442 -3.54 4.81 17.11
CA TYR A 442 -4.18 3.64 16.51
C TYR A 442 -4.72 2.73 17.61
N PHE A 443 -5.95 2.29 17.41
CA PHE A 443 -6.60 1.30 18.26
C PHE A 443 -7.28 0.25 17.39
N SER A 444 -7.09 -1.02 17.73
CA SER A 444 -7.89 -2.10 17.13
C SER A 444 -8.30 -3.14 18.16
N ARG A 445 -9.44 -3.77 17.90
CA ARG A 445 -9.96 -4.88 18.69
C ARG A 445 -10.63 -5.87 17.77
N ASP A 446 -10.21 -7.12 17.88
CA ASP A 446 -10.80 -8.28 17.20
C ASP A 446 -11.39 -9.25 18.21
N LYS A 447 -12.53 -9.83 17.85
CA LYS A 447 -13.18 -10.91 18.59
C LYS A 447 -13.78 -11.88 17.60
N PHE A 448 -13.42 -13.15 17.75
CA PHE A 448 -14.05 -14.19 16.96
C PHE A 448 -14.15 -15.51 17.73
N SER A 449 -15.11 -16.34 17.33
CA SER A 449 -15.28 -17.70 17.77
C SER A 449 -15.73 -18.55 16.60
N PHE A 450 -15.19 -19.75 16.48
CA PHE A 450 -15.65 -20.72 15.49
C PHE A 450 -16.82 -21.54 16.03
N SER A 451 -16.84 -21.76 17.33
CA SER A 451 -17.93 -22.38 18.09
C SER A 451 -18.40 -21.45 19.22
N ASN A 452 -19.45 -21.79 19.91
CA ASN A 452 -19.91 -21.01 21.05
C ASN A 452 -18.97 -21.10 22.27
N ASP A 453 -18.03 -22.01 22.25
CA ASP A 453 -17.26 -22.41 23.44
C ASP A 453 -15.91 -21.63 23.52
N THR A 454 -15.20 -21.51 22.39
CA THR A 454 -13.89 -20.87 22.38
C THR A 454 -13.93 -19.49 21.70
N THR A 455 -13.50 -18.50 22.42
CA THR A 455 -13.42 -17.10 21.94
C THR A 455 -11.97 -16.63 21.90
N PHE A 456 -11.57 -16.09 20.77
CA PHE A 456 -10.28 -15.46 20.53
C PHE A 456 -10.45 -13.95 20.52
N ARG A 457 -9.53 -13.22 21.19
CA ARG A 457 -9.53 -11.75 21.20
C ARG A 457 -8.10 -11.25 21.05
N TYR A 458 -7.92 -10.24 20.22
CA TYR A 458 -6.67 -9.50 20.19
C TYR A 458 -6.91 -7.99 20.01
N ARG A 459 -5.97 -7.22 20.52
CA ARG A 459 -6.04 -5.77 20.54
C ARG A 459 -4.66 -5.18 20.29
N ASN A 460 -4.59 -4.16 19.43
CA ASN A 460 -3.43 -3.30 19.30
C ASN A 460 -3.78 -1.90 19.80
N ILE A 461 -2.83 -1.26 20.47
CA ILE A 461 -2.85 0.15 20.83
C ILE A 461 -1.49 0.71 20.45
N ASN A 462 -1.45 1.77 19.66
CA ASN A 462 -0.22 2.44 19.29
C ASN A 462 -0.44 3.93 19.41
N GLY A 463 0.55 4.63 19.95
CA GLY A 463 0.55 6.09 20.03
C GLY A 463 1.95 6.62 19.81
N ALA A 464 2.08 7.66 18.97
CA ALA A 464 3.35 8.31 18.73
C ALA A 464 3.21 9.83 18.64
N LEU A 465 4.22 10.53 19.15
CA LEU A 465 4.40 11.96 19.00
C LEU A 465 5.72 12.20 18.26
N LYS A 466 5.65 12.94 17.15
CA LYS A 466 6.78 13.24 16.27
C LYS A 466 6.95 14.74 16.14
N TRP A 467 8.12 15.23 16.42
CA TRP A 467 8.49 16.61 16.23
C TRP A 467 9.59 16.70 15.17
N HIS A 468 9.27 17.38 14.08
CA HIS A 468 10.23 17.70 13.02
C HIS A 468 10.66 19.16 13.13
N SER A 469 11.97 19.40 13.11
CA SER A 469 12.56 20.72 13.21
C SER A 469 13.66 20.93 12.18
N ILE A 470 13.59 22.04 11.45
CA ILE A 470 14.58 22.47 10.47
C ILE A 470 15.43 23.58 11.12
N PHE A 471 16.65 23.25 11.52
CA PHE A 471 17.55 24.23 12.12
C PHE A 471 18.02 25.25 11.10
N ASN A 472 18.43 24.76 9.94
CA ASN A 472 18.84 25.56 8.78
C ASN A 472 18.68 24.70 7.50
N GLU A 473 19.12 25.22 6.37
CA GLU A 473 18.97 24.65 5.03
C GLU A 473 19.62 23.28 4.86
N ASN A 474 20.61 23.00 5.71
CA ASN A 474 21.43 21.79 5.61
C ASN A 474 21.18 20.81 6.75
N HIS A 475 20.49 21.23 7.82
CA HIS A 475 20.33 20.46 9.04
C HIS A 475 18.88 20.40 9.49
N SER A 476 18.35 19.19 9.63
CA SER A 476 17.04 18.92 10.22
C SER A 476 17.14 17.84 11.28
N MET A 477 16.15 17.81 12.15
CA MET A 477 16.03 16.84 13.23
C MET A 477 14.58 16.35 13.29
N THR A 478 14.41 15.07 13.53
CA THR A 478 13.12 14.46 13.87
C THR A 478 13.26 13.72 15.20
N VAL A 479 12.46 14.10 16.17
CA VAL A 479 12.37 13.41 17.47
C VAL A 479 11.01 12.72 17.52
N THR A 480 11.02 11.42 17.82
CA THR A 480 9.79 10.62 17.94
C THR A 480 9.81 9.86 19.26
N GLY A 481 8.69 9.86 19.96
CA GLY A 481 8.46 9.01 21.12
C GLY A 481 7.10 8.35 21.03
N GLY A 482 6.98 7.12 21.50
CA GLY A 482 5.74 6.39 21.37
C GLY A 482 5.65 5.19 22.31
N TYR A 483 4.43 4.61 22.31
CA TYR A 483 4.09 3.41 23.06
C TYR A 483 3.21 2.50 22.20
N ASP A 484 3.56 1.22 22.22
CA ASP A 484 2.87 0.17 21.49
C ASP A 484 2.48 -0.96 22.45
N SER A 485 1.27 -1.47 22.32
CA SER A 485 0.76 -2.58 23.12
C SER A 485 -0.02 -3.55 22.23
N TYR A 486 0.36 -4.80 22.30
CA TYR A 486 -0.36 -5.92 21.70
C TYR A 486 -0.81 -6.85 22.81
N HIS A 487 -2.12 -7.09 22.90
CA HIS A 487 -2.73 -8.04 23.84
C HIS A 487 -3.46 -9.11 23.08
N TYR A 488 -3.30 -10.34 23.52
CA TYR A 488 -3.97 -11.50 22.95
C TYR A 488 -4.56 -12.39 24.03
N SER A 489 -5.77 -12.95 23.80
CA SER A 489 -6.36 -13.93 24.71
C SER A 489 -7.24 -14.96 23.97
N ILE A 490 -7.18 -16.19 24.47
CA ILE A 490 -8.13 -17.27 24.20
C ILE A 490 -8.95 -17.47 25.48
N GLU A 491 -10.27 -17.59 25.34
CA GLU A 491 -11.16 -17.95 26.41
C GLU A 491 -11.97 -19.17 25.96
N ASP A 492 -11.83 -20.26 26.68
CA ASP A 492 -12.57 -21.50 26.45
C ASP A 492 -13.60 -21.69 27.56
N ASN A 493 -14.87 -21.87 27.17
CA ASN A 493 -16.02 -22.00 28.03
C ASN A 493 -16.79 -23.31 27.72
N PHE A 494 -16.13 -24.34 27.16
CA PHE A 494 -16.75 -25.61 26.81
C PHE A 494 -17.44 -26.27 28.01
N SER A 495 -16.79 -26.19 29.16
CA SER A 495 -17.36 -26.68 30.43
C SER A 495 -17.11 -25.65 31.54
N PRO A 496 -18.06 -25.34 32.40
CA PRO A 496 -17.84 -24.46 33.55
C PRO A 496 -16.71 -24.90 34.46
N TYR A 497 -16.44 -26.21 34.53
CA TYR A 497 -15.38 -26.78 35.39
C TYR A 497 -13.98 -26.69 34.79
N THR A 498 -13.88 -26.57 33.48
CA THR A 498 -12.59 -26.46 32.76
C THR A 498 -12.43 -25.13 32.06
N ALA A 499 -13.31 -24.17 32.29
CA ALA A 499 -13.27 -22.85 31.66
C ALA A 499 -12.00 -22.09 32.03
N TYR A 500 -11.29 -21.61 31.02
CA TYR A 500 -10.03 -20.91 31.21
C TYR A 500 -9.88 -19.73 30.27
N ARG A 501 -8.95 -18.84 30.64
CA ARG A 501 -8.40 -17.78 29.77
C ARG A 501 -6.90 -17.91 29.72
N LEU A 502 -6.38 -18.06 28.51
CA LEU A 502 -4.96 -17.94 28.18
C LEU A 502 -4.73 -16.55 27.58
N SER A 503 -3.75 -15.82 28.06
CA SER A 503 -3.40 -14.49 27.50
C SER A 503 -1.92 -14.24 27.48
N ASN A 504 -1.50 -13.37 26.57
CA ASN A 504 -0.15 -12.81 26.51
C ASN A 504 -0.17 -11.32 26.13
N ASP A 505 0.90 -10.61 26.48
CA ASP A 505 1.06 -9.19 26.22
C ASP A 505 2.47 -8.91 25.68
N VAL A 506 2.55 -8.02 24.71
CA VAL A 506 3.79 -7.41 24.24
C VAL A 506 3.63 -5.91 24.31
N ASN A 507 4.36 -5.27 25.20
CA ASN A 507 4.36 -3.83 25.34
C ASN A 507 5.75 -3.29 25.03
N GLN A 508 5.82 -2.14 24.38
CA GLN A 508 7.07 -1.42 24.21
C GLN A 508 6.86 0.09 24.27
N ALA A 509 7.83 0.79 24.84
CA ALA A 509 7.96 2.22 24.74
C ALA A 509 9.25 2.55 23.99
N PHE A 510 9.20 3.51 23.07
CA PHE A 510 10.36 3.86 22.29
C PHE A 510 10.56 5.37 22.21
N GLY A 511 11.83 5.76 22.07
CA GLY A 511 12.24 7.13 21.78
C GLY A 511 13.38 7.14 20.80
N LYS A 512 13.35 8.04 19.82
CA LYS A 512 14.40 8.19 18.82
C LYS A 512 14.58 9.64 18.43
N ALA A 513 15.83 10.01 18.14
CA ALA A 513 16.19 11.27 17.55
C ALA A 513 17.05 11.02 16.32
N HIS A 514 16.56 11.45 15.18
CA HIS A 514 17.20 11.34 13.88
C HIS A 514 17.59 12.72 13.37
N PHE A 515 18.82 12.85 12.92
CA PHE A 515 19.38 14.06 12.35
C PHE A 515 19.74 13.80 10.88
N LYS A 516 19.44 14.75 10.01
CA LYS A 516 19.85 14.76 8.62
C LYS A 516 20.66 16.01 8.34
N SER A 517 21.86 15.82 7.75
CA SER A 517 22.81 16.92 7.49
C SER A 517 23.37 16.78 6.06
N SER A 518 23.04 17.74 5.21
CA SER A 518 23.63 17.85 3.86
C SER A 518 24.94 18.64 3.97
N LEU A 519 26.07 17.94 4.07
CA LEU A 519 27.38 18.58 4.23
C LEU A 519 27.86 19.25 2.95
N SER A 520 27.49 18.66 1.81
CA SER A 520 27.80 19.19 0.46
C SER A 520 26.78 18.62 -0.54
N ASP A 521 26.89 18.99 -1.82
CA ASP A 521 26.10 18.37 -2.89
C ASP A 521 26.40 16.88 -3.06
N ALA A 522 27.57 16.41 -2.60
CA ALA A 522 28.01 15.03 -2.71
C ALA A 522 27.68 14.21 -1.47
N HIS A 523 27.56 14.79 -0.29
CA HIS A 523 27.43 14.07 0.98
C HIS A 523 26.20 14.46 1.77
N THR A 524 25.34 13.47 2.04
CA THR A 524 24.17 13.62 2.94
C THR A 524 24.29 12.62 4.08
N LEU A 525 24.53 13.14 5.28
CA LEU A 525 24.62 12.35 6.50
C LEU A 525 23.25 12.17 7.15
N GLY A 526 22.92 10.92 7.54
CA GLY A 526 21.84 10.58 8.46
C GLY A 526 22.44 9.96 9.71
N TYR A 527 22.16 10.50 10.92
CA TYR A 527 22.67 9.94 12.16
C TYR A 527 21.67 10.11 13.29
N GLY A 528 21.78 9.27 14.31
CA GLY A 528 20.84 9.37 15.41
C GLY A 528 21.04 8.34 16.50
N VAL A 529 20.13 8.43 17.48
CA VAL A 529 20.05 7.55 18.62
C VAL A 529 18.62 7.05 18.79
N ALA A 530 18.46 5.83 19.31
CA ALA A 530 17.15 5.28 19.63
C ALA A 530 17.26 4.41 20.90
N ALA A 531 16.17 4.33 21.65
CA ALA A 531 16.03 3.41 22.75
C ALA A 531 14.62 2.79 22.71
N THR A 532 14.53 1.49 22.97
CA THR A 532 13.26 0.77 23.08
C THR A 532 13.28 -0.04 24.38
N TRP A 533 12.27 0.18 25.20
CA TRP A 533 12.00 -0.64 26.37
C TRP A 533 10.92 -1.65 26.04
N TYR A 534 11.16 -2.90 26.38
CA TYR A 534 10.24 -4.03 26.17
C TYR A 534 9.72 -4.53 27.52
N ASP A 535 8.44 -4.88 27.57
CA ASP A 535 7.76 -5.54 28.68
C ASP A 535 6.80 -6.60 28.13
N LEU A 536 7.18 -7.86 28.28
CA LEU A 536 6.47 -9.00 27.75
C LEU A 536 5.87 -9.83 28.89
N ASN A 537 4.60 -10.23 28.70
CA ASN A 537 4.02 -11.35 29.45
C ASN A 537 3.94 -12.56 28.51
N PRO A 538 4.82 -13.56 28.61
CA PRO A 538 4.86 -14.68 27.67
C PRO A 538 3.65 -15.63 27.77
N GLY A 539 2.91 -15.56 28.89
CA GLY A 539 1.71 -16.37 29.07
C GLY A 539 1.12 -16.29 30.47
N SER A 540 -0.20 -16.17 30.53
CA SER A 540 -1.00 -16.24 31.75
C SER A 540 -2.21 -17.12 31.50
N TYR A 541 -2.39 -18.17 32.31
CA TYR A 541 -3.48 -19.11 32.29
C TYR A 541 -4.32 -18.94 33.53
N GLN A 542 -5.57 -18.56 33.39
CA GLN A 542 -6.46 -18.18 34.47
C GLN A 542 -7.79 -18.92 34.40
N ALA A 543 -8.38 -19.26 35.55
CA ALA A 543 -9.75 -19.79 35.63
C ALA A 543 -10.78 -18.74 35.16
N VAL A 544 -11.86 -19.18 34.55
CA VAL A 544 -13.01 -18.34 34.17
C VAL A 544 -14.26 -18.84 34.87
N GLY A 545 -14.91 -17.96 35.67
CA GLY A 545 -16.06 -18.28 36.47
C GLY A 545 -15.71 -18.99 37.80
N ASP A 546 -16.65 -19.00 38.72
CA ASP A 546 -16.45 -19.50 40.11
C ASP A 546 -16.39 -21.04 40.21
N SER A 547 -16.87 -21.73 39.18
CA SER A 547 -16.92 -23.19 39.14
C SER A 547 -15.68 -23.83 38.47
N SER A 548 -14.78 -23.02 37.89
CA SER A 548 -13.62 -23.54 37.20
C SER A 548 -12.60 -24.14 38.16
N LEU A 549 -12.19 -25.35 37.89
CA LEU A 549 -11.14 -26.07 38.65
C LEU A 549 -9.75 -25.84 38.10
N VAL A 550 -9.63 -24.96 37.12
CA VAL A 550 -8.34 -24.59 36.50
C VAL A 550 -7.44 -23.94 37.53
N ARG A 551 -6.21 -24.42 37.60
CA ARG A 551 -5.20 -23.84 38.49
C ARG A 551 -4.54 -22.67 37.75
N PRO A 552 -4.60 -21.45 38.26
CA PRO A 552 -3.93 -20.28 37.66
C PRO A 552 -2.42 -20.50 37.59
N GLN A 553 -1.85 -20.12 36.44
CA GLN A 553 -0.42 -20.12 36.21
C GLN A 553 -0.05 -18.89 35.41
N THR A 554 1.02 -18.19 35.79
CA THR A 554 1.55 -17.07 35.02
C THR A 554 3.05 -17.26 34.88
N LEU A 555 3.56 -17.11 33.67
CA LEU A 555 5.00 -17.12 33.40
C LEU A 555 5.60 -15.78 33.83
N ASP A 556 6.89 -15.79 34.20
CA ASP A 556 7.61 -14.57 34.57
C ASP A 556 7.63 -13.57 33.42
N ARG A 557 7.42 -12.30 33.76
CA ARG A 557 7.50 -11.21 32.78
C ARG A 557 8.95 -11.01 32.33
N GLU A 558 9.13 -10.73 31.07
CA GLU A 558 10.42 -10.44 30.48
C GLU A 558 10.53 -8.95 30.18
N ASN A 559 11.57 -8.31 30.70
CA ASN A 559 11.85 -6.90 30.49
C ASN A 559 13.25 -6.71 29.92
N ALA A 560 13.36 -5.79 28.95
CA ALA A 560 14.65 -5.46 28.35
C ALA A 560 14.69 -4.01 27.83
N VAL A 561 15.91 -3.53 27.63
CA VAL A 561 16.16 -2.26 26.95
C VAL A 561 17.11 -2.52 25.78
N GLU A 562 16.72 -2.04 24.59
CA GLU A 562 17.58 -1.96 23.42
C GLU A 562 18.00 -0.50 23.22
N ALA A 563 19.28 -0.20 23.31
CA ALA A 563 19.85 1.12 23.02
C ALA A 563 20.62 1.07 21.71
N THR A 564 20.49 2.10 20.90
CA THR A 564 21.03 2.13 19.55
C THR A 564 21.64 3.47 19.21
N VAL A 565 22.77 3.44 18.50
CA VAL A 565 23.35 4.60 17.82
C VAL A 565 23.65 4.23 16.37
N TYR A 566 23.43 5.16 15.45
CA TYR A 566 23.66 4.90 14.02
C TYR A 566 24.12 6.16 13.28
N ALA A 567 24.84 5.93 12.17
CA ALA A 567 25.21 6.94 11.21
C ALA A 567 25.25 6.35 9.81
N SER A 568 24.88 7.15 8.83
CA SER A 568 25.00 6.79 7.40
C SER A 568 25.37 8.00 6.57
N ASP A 569 26.06 7.77 5.45
CA ASP A 569 26.39 8.79 4.44
C ASP A 569 25.95 8.31 3.06
N THR A 570 25.08 9.08 2.44
CA THR A 570 24.76 8.93 1.02
C THR A 570 25.73 9.79 0.24
N TRP A 571 26.67 9.14 -0.43
CA TRP A 571 27.76 9.78 -1.18
C TRP A 571 27.53 9.69 -2.68
N ARG A 572 27.32 10.83 -3.33
CA ARG A 572 27.28 10.96 -4.78
C ARG A 572 28.72 11.14 -5.31
N ILE A 573 29.35 10.01 -5.64
CA ILE A 573 30.74 9.96 -6.09
C ILE A 573 30.89 10.62 -7.47
N THR A 574 29.96 10.31 -8.37
CA THR A 574 29.83 10.95 -9.70
C THR A 574 28.33 11.08 -10.02
N ASP A 575 27.98 11.72 -11.15
CA ASP A 575 26.58 11.75 -11.61
C ASP A 575 26.01 10.34 -11.89
N ALA A 576 26.87 9.39 -12.28
CA ALA A 576 26.48 8.00 -12.56
C ALA A 576 26.58 7.08 -11.35
N LEU A 577 27.48 7.35 -10.41
CA LEU A 577 27.79 6.47 -9.27
C LEU A 577 27.40 7.13 -7.95
N THR A 578 26.50 6.50 -7.23
CA THR A 578 26.09 6.87 -5.87
C THR A 578 26.26 5.66 -4.95
N ALA A 579 26.76 5.86 -3.75
CA ALA A 579 26.90 4.86 -2.72
C ALA A 579 26.26 5.33 -1.41
N ASP A 580 25.78 4.39 -0.60
CA ASP A 580 25.28 4.64 0.74
C ASP A 580 26.02 3.72 1.70
N PHE A 581 26.59 4.30 2.75
CA PHE A 581 27.34 3.61 3.79
C PHE A 581 26.72 3.91 5.14
N GLY A 582 26.29 2.88 5.85
CA GLY A 582 25.71 3.01 7.16
C GLY A 582 26.33 2.04 8.18
N ILE A 583 26.44 2.51 9.39
CA ILE A 583 26.79 1.70 10.57
C ILE A 583 25.76 1.96 11.65
N ARG A 584 25.36 0.88 12.31
CA ARG A 584 24.47 0.89 13.46
C ARG A 584 25.12 0.04 14.54
N TRP A 585 25.08 0.50 15.78
CA TRP A 585 25.44 -0.27 16.96
C TRP A 585 24.19 -0.42 17.82
N SER A 586 23.76 -1.66 18.07
CA SER A 586 22.69 -1.96 19.00
C SER A 586 23.26 -2.68 20.22
N GLN A 587 22.78 -2.31 21.41
CA GLN A 587 23.11 -2.93 22.68
C GLN A 587 21.82 -3.31 23.40
N PHE A 588 21.69 -4.58 23.77
CA PHE A 588 20.52 -5.15 24.40
C PHE A 588 20.83 -5.61 25.83
N PHE A 589 20.00 -5.18 26.76
CA PHE A 589 20.08 -5.46 28.18
C PHE A 589 18.81 -6.14 28.64
N HIS A 590 18.88 -7.43 28.96
CA HIS A 590 17.76 -8.18 29.54
C HIS A 590 17.75 -7.99 31.05
N ALA A 591 16.61 -7.59 31.63
CA ALA A 591 16.47 -7.45 33.07
C ALA A 591 16.49 -8.83 33.76
N GLY A 592 17.34 -9.00 34.75
CA GLY A 592 17.55 -10.28 35.45
C GLY A 592 18.45 -11.27 34.74
N GLY A 593 18.94 -10.95 33.52
CA GLY A 593 19.96 -11.74 32.82
C GLY A 593 21.38 -11.34 33.21
N THR A 594 22.32 -12.26 33.02
CA THR A 594 23.77 -12.01 33.24
C THR A 594 24.47 -11.61 31.94
N LYS A 595 23.90 -11.99 30.78
CA LYS A 595 24.46 -11.70 29.45
C LYS A 595 23.83 -10.43 28.86
N THR A 596 24.67 -9.63 28.28
CA THR A 596 24.27 -8.54 27.39
C THR A 596 24.67 -8.84 25.97
N TYR A 597 23.88 -8.41 25.00
CA TYR A 597 24.14 -8.67 23.60
C TYR A 597 24.25 -7.34 22.84
N GLY A 598 25.17 -7.27 21.91
CA GLY A 598 25.33 -6.08 21.08
C GLY A 598 26.36 -6.27 19.99
N GLY A 599 26.51 -5.23 19.18
CA GLY A 599 27.57 -5.18 18.17
C GLY A 599 27.19 -4.37 16.95
N PRO A 600 28.15 -4.23 16.03
CA PRO A 600 27.94 -3.44 14.82
C PRO A 600 27.04 -4.15 13.80
N GLU A 601 26.27 -3.36 13.08
CA GLU A 601 25.51 -3.72 11.90
C GLU A 601 25.90 -2.79 10.77
N PHE A 602 26.26 -3.36 9.62
CA PHE A 602 26.72 -2.62 8.46
C PHE A 602 25.62 -2.54 7.39
N ARG A 603 25.51 -1.42 6.73
CA ARG A 603 24.61 -1.13 5.63
C ARG A 603 25.43 -0.53 4.50
N ILE A 604 25.53 -1.23 3.40
CA ILE A 604 26.30 -0.77 2.23
C ILE A 604 25.40 -0.97 1.02
N SER A 605 25.22 0.07 0.23
CA SER A 605 24.60 -0.05 -1.08
C SER A 605 25.24 0.87 -2.08
N GLY A 606 25.16 0.50 -3.35
CA GLY A 606 25.69 1.27 -4.44
C GLY A 606 24.84 1.15 -5.68
N LYS A 607 24.85 2.21 -6.47
CA LYS A 607 24.14 2.32 -7.73
C LYS A 607 25.04 2.87 -8.79
N TYR A 608 25.04 2.22 -9.95
CA TYR A 608 25.65 2.75 -11.17
C TYR A 608 24.59 2.91 -12.27
N SER A 609 24.40 4.13 -12.77
CA SER A 609 23.50 4.45 -13.87
C SER A 609 24.29 4.49 -15.18
N PHE A 610 23.98 3.59 -16.12
CA PHE A 610 24.54 3.61 -17.46
C PHE A 610 23.98 4.80 -18.28
N ASN A 611 22.71 5.10 -18.03
CA ASN A 611 21.95 6.22 -18.59
C ASN A 611 20.69 6.45 -17.72
N ASP A 612 19.83 7.38 -18.15
CA ASP A 612 18.61 7.75 -17.39
C ASP A 612 17.56 6.63 -17.28
N VAL A 613 17.66 5.58 -18.09
CA VAL A 613 16.68 4.48 -18.15
C VAL A 613 17.26 3.12 -17.77
N THR A 614 18.56 3.03 -17.48
CA THR A 614 19.22 1.75 -17.16
C THR A 614 20.21 1.92 -16.00
N SER A 615 20.04 1.12 -14.95
CA SER A 615 20.93 1.12 -13.81
C SER A 615 21.14 -0.28 -13.23
N VAL A 616 22.27 -0.47 -12.56
CA VAL A 616 22.53 -1.62 -11.68
C VAL A 616 22.68 -1.13 -10.25
N LYS A 617 22.26 -1.95 -9.31
CA LYS A 617 22.39 -1.69 -7.89
C LYS A 617 22.89 -2.94 -7.17
N ALA A 618 23.63 -2.75 -6.11
CA ALA A 618 24.04 -3.83 -5.22
C ALA A 618 23.93 -3.35 -3.76
N GLY A 619 23.69 -4.30 -2.85
CA GLY A 619 23.55 -3.99 -1.44
C GLY A 619 24.03 -5.15 -0.55
N PHE A 620 24.56 -4.77 0.61
CA PHE A 620 24.96 -5.70 1.66
C PHE A 620 24.53 -5.15 3.01
N ASN A 621 23.85 -5.97 3.82
CA ASN A 621 23.47 -5.58 5.17
C ASN A 621 23.75 -6.70 6.16
N THR A 622 24.15 -6.32 7.38
CA THR A 622 24.13 -7.21 8.55
C THR A 622 23.07 -6.75 9.51
N MET A 623 22.42 -7.68 10.22
CA MET A 623 21.22 -7.37 11.02
C MET A 623 21.18 -8.23 12.27
N ARG A 624 20.50 -7.73 13.34
CA ARG A 624 20.28 -8.44 14.62
C ARG A 624 18.80 -8.35 15.01
N GLN A 625 18.34 -9.38 15.74
CA GLN A 625 16.99 -9.43 16.29
C GLN A 625 17.01 -9.97 17.70
N TYR A 626 16.37 -9.26 18.64
CA TYR A 626 16.37 -9.57 20.06
C TYR A 626 15.02 -10.03 20.61
N ILE A 627 13.94 -9.89 19.83
CA ILE A 627 12.62 -10.37 20.18
C ILE A 627 12.16 -11.40 19.15
N HIS A 628 11.67 -12.54 19.61
CA HIS A 628 11.40 -13.73 18.80
C HIS A 628 9.97 -14.21 19.02
N MET A 629 9.32 -14.64 17.95
CA MET A 629 8.04 -15.34 18.01
C MET A 629 8.30 -16.84 17.89
N ILE A 630 7.91 -17.58 18.90
CA ILE A 630 8.02 -19.03 18.93
C ILE A 630 6.64 -19.60 18.63
N SER A 631 6.52 -20.27 17.50
CA SER A 631 5.26 -20.76 16.96
C SER A 631 5.42 -22.17 16.42
N ASN A 632 4.38 -22.99 16.60
CA ASN A 632 4.25 -24.28 15.93
C ASN A 632 3.51 -24.15 14.57
N SER A 633 3.15 -22.94 14.20
CA SER A 633 2.39 -22.58 13.01
C SER A 633 3.20 -21.64 12.12
N ILE A 634 2.92 -21.63 10.82
CA ILE A 634 3.53 -20.68 9.89
C ILE A 634 2.82 -19.33 9.98
N ASN A 635 1.56 -19.36 10.38
CA ASN A 635 0.73 -18.16 10.54
C ASN A 635 0.96 -17.60 11.93
N VAL A 636 0.91 -16.30 12.07
CA VAL A 636 0.79 -15.66 13.38
C VAL A 636 -0.46 -16.21 14.05
N SER A 637 -0.24 -17.01 15.06
CA SER A 637 -1.28 -17.72 15.78
C SER A 637 -1.46 -17.09 17.16
N PRO A 638 -2.64 -17.17 17.67
CA PRO A 638 -2.94 -16.80 19.04
C PRO A 638 -2.16 -17.55 20.13
N THR A 639 -1.65 -18.71 19.79
CA THR A 639 -0.84 -19.53 20.70
C THR A 639 0.66 -19.24 20.58
N ASP A 640 1.06 -18.27 19.72
CA ASP A 640 2.45 -17.90 19.58
C ASP A 640 2.97 -17.21 20.83
N SER A 641 4.13 -17.61 21.28
CA SER A 641 4.80 -17.02 22.43
C SER A 641 5.89 -16.05 21.99
N TRP A 642 5.77 -14.80 22.37
CA TRP A 642 6.84 -13.83 22.17
C TRP A 642 7.85 -13.94 23.34
N ARG A 643 9.13 -14.00 23.01
CA ARG A 643 10.22 -14.12 23.96
C ARG A 643 11.36 -13.17 23.61
N LEU A 644 12.02 -12.65 24.62
CA LEU A 644 13.23 -11.84 24.48
C LEU A 644 14.49 -12.70 24.45
N SER A 645 15.55 -12.19 23.82
CA SER A 645 16.87 -12.79 23.97
C SER A 645 17.28 -12.75 25.44
N SER A 646 17.86 -13.85 25.93
CA SER A 646 18.21 -14.08 27.34
C SER A 646 19.49 -14.87 27.45
N ASP A 647 19.91 -15.25 28.65
CA ASP A 647 21.09 -16.08 28.84
C ASP A 647 21.03 -17.44 28.09
N LYS A 648 19.79 -17.95 27.86
CA LYS A 648 19.52 -19.20 27.15
C LYS A 648 19.09 -19.01 25.68
N ILE A 649 18.50 -17.88 25.31
CA ILE A 649 18.01 -17.59 23.95
C ILE A 649 18.91 -16.51 23.34
N ARG A 650 19.79 -16.93 22.43
CA ARG A 650 20.71 -16.02 21.76
C ARG A 650 19.95 -15.13 20.73
N PRO A 651 20.41 -13.90 20.50
CA PRO A 651 19.85 -13.08 19.43
C PRO A 651 20.13 -13.70 18.06
N GLN A 652 19.15 -13.63 17.18
CA GLN A 652 19.35 -13.99 15.79
C GLN A 652 20.26 -12.96 15.12
N THR A 653 21.22 -13.42 14.33
CA THR A 653 22.13 -12.56 13.55
C THR A 653 22.14 -12.99 12.10
N GLY A 654 22.09 -12.05 11.20
CA GLY A 654 22.04 -12.37 9.79
C GLY A 654 22.78 -11.37 8.92
N TRP A 655 23.07 -11.80 7.70
CA TRP A 655 23.56 -10.92 6.65
C TRP A 655 22.86 -11.26 5.33
N GLN A 656 22.76 -10.27 4.48
CA GLN A 656 22.18 -10.39 3.15
C GLN A 656 23.02 -9.60 2.15
N ALA A 657 23.30 -10.23 1.02
CA ALA A 657 23.84 -9.59 -0.18
C ALA A 657 22.78 -9.67 -1.28
N ALA A 658 22.69 -8.64 -2.08
CA ALA A 658 21.74 -8.59 -3.19
C ALA A 658 22.30 -7.72 -4.33
N ALA A 659 21.92 -8.05 -5.57
CA ALA A 659 22.23 -7.26 -6.76
C ALA A 659 20.98 -7.17 -7.64
N GLY A 660 20.89 -6.12 -8.47
CA GLY A 660 19.72 -5.90 -9.30
C GLY A 660 20.03 -5.07 -10.53
N PHE A 661 19.34 -5.42 -11.61
CA PHE A 661 19.33 -4.70 -12.88
C PHE A 661 17.95 -4.06 -13.08
N TYR A 662 17.93 -2.79 -13.46
CA TYR A 662 16.71 -2.00 -13.63
C TYR A 662 16.73 -1.32 -14.98
N ARG A 663 15.64 -1.45 -15.72
CA ARG A 663 15.50 -0.81 -17.02
C ARG A 663 14.07 -0.34 -17.27
N THR A 664 13.94 0.90 -17.73
CA THR A 664 12.68 1.44 -18.22
C THR A 664 12.64 1.36 -19.74
N LEU A 665 11.54 0.86 -20.27
CA LEU A 665 11.29 0.61 -21.69
C LEU A 665 10.12 1.46 -22.17
N PHE A 666 9.97 1.57 -23.51
CA PHE A 666 8.85 2.22 -24.19
C PHE A 666 8.61 3.65 -23.68
N GLU A 667 9.63 4.50 -23.77
CA GLU A 667 9.57 5.91 -23.38
C GLU A 667 9.05 6.15 -21.94
N GLY A 668 9.47 5.31 -21.00
CA GLY A 668 9.13 5.48 -19.60
C GLY A 668 7.83 4.80 -19.15
N THR A 669 7.19 3.98 -20.01
CA THR A 669 5.88 3.37 -19.68
C THR A 669 5.97 2.01 -19.02
N VAL A 670 7.06 1.27 -19.20
CA VAL A 670 7.25 -0.09 -18.67
C VAL A 670 8.57 -0.17 -17.91
N ASP A 671 8.50 -0.46 -16.62
CA ASP A 671 9.66 -0.73 -15.77
C ASP A 671 9.89 -2.22 -15.63
N VAL A 672 11.14 -2.64 -15.83
CA VAL A 672 11.60 -4.02 -15.65
C VAL A 672 12.67 -4.02 -14.59
N SER A 673 12.55 -4.87 -13.59
CA SER A 673 13.59 -5.14 -12.61
C SER A 673 13.86 -6.62 -12.50
N LEU A 674 15.13 -6.97 -12.40
CA LEU A 674 15.62 -8.31 -12.11
C LEU A 674 16.55 -8.19 -10.91
N GLU A 675 16.20 -8.83 -9.79
CA GLU A 675 16.96 -8.79 -8.55
C GLU A 675 17.35 -10.22 -8.14
N ASP A 676 18.53 -10.39 -7.61
CA ASP A 676 18.97 -11.60 -6.95
C ASP A 676 19.38 -11.31 -5.51
N TYR A 677 19.30 -12.32 -4.65
CA TYR A 677 19.71 -12.20 -3.27
C TYR A 677 20.24 -13.52 -2.69
N TYR A 678 21.14 -13.39 -1.73
CA TYR A 678 21.55 -14.45 -0.83
C TYR A 678 21.55 -13.94 0.61
N LYS A 679 20.89 -14.68 1.51
CA LYS A 679 20.76 -14.36 2.93
C LYS A 679 21.17 -15.55 3.78
N ARG A 680 21.87 -15.30 4.89
CA ARG A 680 22.19 -16.29 5.90
C ARG A 680 21.90 -15.73 7.28
N VAL A 681 21.23 -16.56 8.10
CA VAL A 681 20.87 -16.22 9.49
C VAL A 681 21.40 -17.29 10.40
N LYS A 682 22.05 -16.91 11.50
CA LYS A 682 22.49 -17.78 12.59
C LYS A 682 21.60 -17.61 13.80
N HIS A 683 21.55 -18.64 14.66
CA HIS A 683 20.73 -18.69 15.86
C HIS A 683 19.23 -18.49 15.55
N TYR A 684 18.80 -18.98 14.38
CA TYR A 684 17.37 -19.07 14.07
C TYR A 684 16.75 -20.11 15.02
N ILE A 685 15.59 -19.78 15.60
CA ILE A 685 14.97 -20.61 16.62
C ILE A 685 14.03 -21.61 15.97
N ASP A 686 14.27 -22.90 16.21
CA ASP A 686 13.34 -24.00 15.95
C ASP A 686 13.09 -24.73 17.29
N TYR A 687 12.35 -25.83 17.30
CA TYR A 687 11.99 -26.54 18.52
C TYR A 687 12.09 -28.08 18.33
N LYS A 688 12.28 -28.79 19.42
CA LYS A 688 12.32 -30.24 19.44
C LYS A 688 10.96 -30.83 19.05
N SER A 689 10.98 -32.02 18.45
CA SER A 689 9.74 -32.77 18.19
C SER A 689 9.06 -33.11 19.52
N GLY A 690 7.76 -32.76 19.62
CA GLY A 690 6.98 -32.95 20.84
C GLY A 690 7.14 -31.84 21.89
N ALA A 691 7.83 -30.74 21.58
CA ALA A 691 7.97 -29.61 22.48
C ALA A 691 6.60 -28.98 22.81
N VAL A 692 6.40 -28.65 24.08
CA VAL A 692 5.25 -27.87 24.54
C VAL A 692 5.62 -26.38 24.49
N LEU A 693 5.06 -25.64 23.56
CA LEU A 693 5.43 -24.22 23.33
C LEU A 693 4.59 -23.24 24.16
N VAL A 694 3.38 -23.65 24.59
CA VAL A 694 2.43 -22.81 25.32
C VAL A 694 2.54 -23.05 26.80
N MET A 695 2.62 -21.99 27.60
CA MET A 695 2.70 -22.04 29.07
C MET A 695 3.87 -22.91 29.62
N ASN A 696 4.95 -23.01 28.88
CA ASN A 696 6.14 -23.76 29.28
C ASN A 696 7.15 -22.83 29.97
N PRO A 697 7.37 -22.97 31.30
CA PRO A 697 8.35 -22.17 32.01
C PRO A 697 9.79 -22.48 31.62
N ASN A 698 10.05 -23.70 31.11
CA ASN A 698 11.35 -24.16 30.65
C ASN A 698 11.46 -24.20 29.12
N LEU A 699 10.70 -23.36 28.42
CA LEU A 699 10.63 -23.35 26.96
C LEU A 699 12.02 -23.32 26.29
N ALA A 700 12.94 -22.56 26.86
CA ALA A 700 14.31 -22.46 26.31
C ALA A 700 15.06 -23.80 26.20
N ASP A 701 14.70 -24.80 27.01
CA ASP A 701 15.33 -26.13 26.99
C ASP A 701 14.74 -27.02 25.86
N ASP A 702 13.59 -26.67 25.32
CA ASP A 702 12.90 -27.31 24.18
C ASP A 702 13.24 -26.65 22.85
N LEU A 703 13.95 -25.52 22.86
CA LEU A 703 14.36 -24.82 21.65
C LEU A 703 15.64 -25.41 21.07
N ILE A 704 15.76 -25.31 19.77
CA ILE A 704 16.90 -25.72 18.97
C ILE A 704 17.39 -24.52 18.18
N GLU A 705 18.71 -24.27 18.23
CA GLU A 705 19.33 -23.28 17.38
C GLU A 705 19.64 -23.85 16.01
N THR A 706 19.17 -23.17 14.98
CA THR A 706 19.42 -23.53 13.60
C THR A 706 20.07 -22.38 12.84
N GLU A 707 20.67 -22.69 11.71
CA GLU A 707 21.04 -21.69 10.72
C GLU A 707 20.09 -21.74 9.54
N ASN A 708 19.78 -20.56 8.99
CA ASN A 708 18.99 -20.41 7.78
C ASN A 708 19.86 -19.95 6.61
N ARG A 709 19.62 -20.53 5.43
CA ARG A 709 20.08 -19.98 4.15
C ARG A 709 18.89 -19.75 3.22
N SER A 710 18.85 -18.59 2.60
CA SER A 710 17.79 -18.24 1.65
C SER A 710 18.39 -17.53 0.46
N TYR A 711 17.95 -17.90 -0.75
CA TYR A 711 18.42 -17.31 -1.99
C TYR A 711 17.33 -17.35 -3.05
N GLY A 712 17.38 -16.43 -4.00
CA GLY A 712 16.37 -16.37 -5.03
C GLY A 712 16.61 -15.29 -6.06
N VAL A 713 15.79 -15.36 -7.12
CA VAL A 713 15.74 -14.40 -8.23
C VAL A 713 14.33 -13.86 -8.33
N GLU A 714 14.21 -12.56 -8.44
CA GLU A 714 12.96 -11.79 -8.48
C GLU A 714 12.88 -11.03 -9.80
N LEU A 715 11.83 -11.23 -10.57
CA LEU A 715 11.53 -10.49 -11.80
C LEU A 715 10.24 -9.69 -11.60
N MET A 716 10.25 -8.42 -11.94
CA MET A 716 9.05 -7.58 -11.99
C MET A 716 8.99 -6.84 -13.31
N VAL A 717 7.83 -6.87 -13.94
CA VAL A 717 7.48 -6.04 -15.10
C VAL A 717 6.26 -5.20 -14.71
N LYS A 718 6.44 -3.89 -14.58
CA LYS A 718 5.41 -2.94 -14.13
C LYS A 718 5.09 -1.95 -15.24
N LYS A 719 3.82 -1.83 -15.58
CA LYS A 719 3.29 -0.83 -16.51
C LYS A 719 2.38 0.13 -15.75
N THR A 720 2.76 1.41 -15.72
CA THR A 720 2.08 2.41 -14.88
C THR A 720 1.04 3.25 -15.65
N PHE A 721 1.11 3.29 -16.98
CA PHE A 721 0.30 4.17 -17.82
C PHE A 721 -0.55 3.45 -18.85
N GLY A 722 -1.58 4.18 -19.32
CA GLY A 722 -2.48 3.78 -20.38
C GLY A 722 -3.72 3.06 -19.88
N LYS A 723 -4.52 2.56 -20.83
CA LYS A 723 -5.75 1.81 -20.50
C LYS A 723 -5.47 0.54 -19.72
N LEU A 724 -4.37 -0.15 -20.03
CA LEU A 724 -3.88 -1.30 -19.29
C LEU A 724 -2.71 -0.86 -18.42
N ASN A 725 -2.85 -1.02 -17.10
CA ASN A 725 -1.80 -0.79 -16.12
C ASN A 725 -1.78 -1.94 -15.09
N GLY A 726 -0.66 -2.11 -14.39
CA GLY A 726 -0.47 -3.20 -13.45
C GLY A 726 0.95 -3.76 -13.50
N TRP A 727 1.14 -4.96 -12.96
CA TRP A 727 2.44 -5.63 -12.93
C TRP A 727 2.32 -7.13 -12.97
N VAL A 728 3.40 -7.76 -13.42
CA VAL A 728 3.65 -9.18 -13.29
C VAL A 728 4.89 -9.35 -12.43
N SER A 729 4.81 -10.12 -11.37
CA SER A 729 5.95 -10.50 -10.55
C SER A 729 6.16 -12.01 -10.57
N TYR A 730 7.42 -12.41 -10.65
CA TYR A 730 7.84 -13.80 -10.54
C TYR A 730 9.01 -13.89 -9.56
N THR A 731 8.93 -14.84 -8.64
CA THR A 731 10.02 -15.14 -7.71
C THR A 731 10.33 -16.62 -7.76
N TRP A 732 11.58 -16.93 -8.06
CA TRP A 732 12.14 -18.23 -7.77
C TRP A 732 13.02 -18.14 -6.53
N SER A 733 12.80 -19.00 -5.53
CA SER A 733 13.61 -18.94 -4.31
C SER A 733 13.62 -20.24 -3.55
N ARG A 734 14.65 -20.41 -2.71
CA ARG A 734 14.77 -21.49 -1.74
C ARG A 734 15.09 -20.92 -0.37
N SER A 735 14.45 -21.48 0.65
CA SER A 735 14.75 -21.19 2.05
C SER A 735 14.89 -22.49 2.83
N GLN A 736 16.03 -22.68 3.46
CA GLN A 736 16.40 -23.93 4.13
C GLN A 736 16.95 -23.66 5.52
N LEU A 737 16.75 -24.62 6.41
CA LEU A 737 17.20 -24.60 7.79
C LEU A 737 18.13 -25.79 8.00
N ARG A 738 19.08 -25.67 8.95
CA ARG A 738 19.95 -26.75 9.43
C ARG A 738 20.20 -26.55 10.92
N GLU A 739 20.15 -27.63 11.68
CA GLU A 739 20.51 -27.62 13.11
C GLU A 739 21.98 -27.25 13.28
N MET A 740 22.28 -26.37 14.24
CA MET A 740 23.65 -26.02 14.57
C MET A 740 24.21 -27.02 15.61
N GLU A 741 25.43 -27.51 15.35
CA GLU A 741 26.10 -28.51 16.17
C GLU A 741 26.61 -27.93 17.51
N ASP A 742 25.73 -27.45 18.36
CA ASP A 742 26.12 -26.75 19.59
C ASP A 742 26.04 -27.64 20.86
N ARG A 743 25.39 -28.82 20.79
CA ARG A 743 25.12 -29.71 21.93
C ARG A 743 25.43 -31.19 21.67
N GLY A 744 26.14 -31.50 20.60
CA GLY A 744 26.73 -32.85 20.35
C GLY A 744 25.76 -33.91 19.83
N VAL A 745 24.44 -33.69 19.77
CA VAL A 745 23.48 -34.62 19.17
C VAL A 745 22.55 -33.85 18.24
N LEU A 746 22.67 -34.13 16.96
CA LEU A 746 21.76 -33.56 15.93
C LEU A 746 20.47 -34.35 15.94
N THR A 747 19.35 -33.66 16.15
CA THR A 747 18.00 -34.24 16.33
C THR A 747 17.08 -34.04 15.13
N ILE A 748 17.34 -33.05 14.31
CA ILE A 748 16.51 -32.75 13.12
C ILE A 748 17.22 -33.26 11.87
N ASN A 749 16.61 -34.25 11.20
CA ASN A 749 17.07 -34.83 9.93
C ASN A 749 18.56 -35.18 9.90
N GLY A 750 19.12 -35.63 11.04
CA GLY A 750 20.51 -36.00 11.16
C GLY A 750 21.51 -34.85 10.94
N GLY A 751 21.07 -33.59 10.99
CA GLY A 751 21.86 -32.39 10.74
C GLY A 751 21.91 -31.96 9.28
N ASP A 752 21.14 -32.59 8.40
CA ASP A 752 21.04 -32.18 7.01
C ASP A 752 20.16 -30.92 6.83
N TRP A 753 20.36 -30.25 5.69
CA TRP A 753 19.52 -29.10 5.30
C TRP A 753 18.09 -29.53 4.97
N TYR A 754 17.10 -28.93 5.62
CA TYR A 754 15.67 -29.14 5.34
C TYR A 754 14.95 -27.85 4.96
N ASN A 755 13.82 -27.98 4.26
CA ASN A 755 13.09 -26.81 3.81
C ASN A 755 12.48 -26.07 4.99
N ALA A 756 12.58 -24.74 4.98
CA ALA A 756 11.85 -23.91 5.94
C ALA A 756 10.32 -24.07 5.73
N PRO A 757 9.49 -23.98 6.78
CA PRO A 757 8.04 -24.20 6.68
C PRO A 757 7.33 -23.31 5.64
N TYR A 758 7.92 -22.17 5.32
CA TYR A 758 7.43 -21.17 4.37
C TYR A 758 8.14 -21.22 3.00
N ASP A 759 8.97 -22.22 2.73
CA ASP A 759 9.64 -22.38 1.44
C ASP A 759 8.63 -22.68 0.33
N LYS A 760 8.54 -21.77 -0.65
CA LYS A 760 7.73 -21.89 -1.87
C LYS A 760 8.63 -21.57 -3.06
N PRO A 761 9.12 -22.59 -3.80
CA PRO A 761 10.09 -22.36 -4.88
C PRO A 761 9.64 -21.39 -5.96
N HIS A 762 8.41 -21.50 -6.41
CA HIS A 762 7.88 -20.64 -7.45
C HIS A 762 6.69 -19.83 -6.90
N ASP A 763 6.68 -18.54 -7.22
CA ASP A 763 5.63 -17.61 -6.85
C ASP A 763 5.40 -16.64 -8.02
N VAL A 764 4.18 -16.62 -8.58
CA VAL A 764 3.78 -15.79 -9.73
C VAL A 764 2.58 -14.97 -9.34
N LYS A 765 2.64 -13.67 -9.54
CA LYS A 765 1.52 -12.78 -9.29
C LYS A 765 1.30 -11.85 -10.47
N VAL A 766 0.04 -11.68 -10.86
CA VAL A 766 -0.37 -10.78 -11.92
C VAL A 766 -1.44 -9.85 -11.37
N VAL A 767 -1.16 -8.58 -11.37
CA VAL A 767 -2.13 -7.53 -11.05
C VAL A 767 -2.34 -6.70 -12.30
N GLY A 768 -3.56 -6.64 -12.79
CA GLY A 768 -3.93 -5.89 -13.99
C GLY A 768 -5.17 -5.06 -13.78
N ASN A 769 -5.17 -3.85 -14.30
CA ASN A 769 -6.33 -2.99 -14.36
C ASN A 769 -6.50 -2.48 -15.79
N TYR A 770 -7.66 -2.75 -16.39
CA TYR A 770 -8.00 -2.30 -17.74
C TYR A 770 -9.14 -1.28 -17.68
N LYS A 771 -8.87 -0.06 -18.10
CA LYS A 771 -9.85 1.03 -18.18
C LYS A 771 -10.53 1.01 -19.55
N PHE A 772 -11.77 0.53 -19.62
CA PHE A 772 -12.58 0.61 -20.84
C PHE A 772 -12.90 2.07 -21.15
N THR A 773 -13.34 2.78 -20.13
CA THR A 773 -13.61 4.22 -20.16
C THR A 773 -13.04 4.85 -18.88
N HIS A 774 -13.13 6.17 -18.73
CA HIS A 774 -12.79 6.84 -17.46
C HIS A 774 -13.73 6.49 -16.29
N ARG A 775 -14.87 5.83 -16.56
CA ARG A 775 -15.90 5.45 -15.55
C ARG A 775 -16.02 3.95 -15.33
N PHE A 776 -15.41 3.15 -16.17
CA PHE A 776 -15.56 1.70 -16.11
C PHE A 776 -14.22 1.02 -16.30
N SER A 777 -13.82 0.23 -15.30
CA SER A 777 -12.58 -0.54 -15.33
C SER A 777 -12.79 -1.97 -14.83
N LEU A 778 -11.95 -2.87 -15.35
CA LEU A 778 -11.83 -4.26 -14.92
C LEU A 778 -10.49 -4.41 -14.21
N SER A 779 -10.50 -4.95 -13.03
CA SER A 779 -9.30 -5.33 -12.28
C SER A 779 -9.20 -6.85 -12.17
N VAL A 780 -7.98 -7.36 -12.31
CA VAL A 780 -7.64 -8.78 -12.28
C VAL A 780 -6.49 -8.97 -11.31
N ASN A 781 -6.59 -9.96 -10.42
CA ASN A 781 -5.51 -10.39 -9.55
C ASN A 781 -5.37 -11.92 -9.64
N LEU A 782 -4.20 -12.38 -10.06
CA LEU A 782 -3.85 -13.81 -10.13
C LEU A 782 -2.68 -14.07 -9.18
N ASP A 783 -2.81 -15.11 -8.37
CA ASP A 783 -1.78 -15.55 -7.42
C ASP A 783 -1.57 -17.06 -7.58
N TYR A 784 -0.36 -17.45 -7.96
CA TYR A 784 0.09 -18.84 -8.02
C TYR A 784 1.34 -19.01 -7.18
N SER A 785 1.37 -20.03 -6.34
CA SER A 785 2.60 -20.43 -5.66
C SER A 785 2.68 -21.94 -5.48
N THR A 786 3.91 -22.47 -5.53
CA THR A 786 4.21 -23.87 -5.14
C THR A 786 3.75 -24.13 -3.70
N GLY A 787 3.30 -25.38 -3.45
CA GLY A 787 2.91 -25.81 -2.13
C GLY A 787 4.05 -25.71 -1.11
N ARG A 788 3.72 -25.33 0.13
CA ARG A 788 4.67 -25.26 1.23
C ARG A 788 5.06 -26.66 1.73
N PRO A 789 6.23 -26.78 2.37
CA PRO A 789 6.66 -28.03 2.97
C PRO A 789 5.83 -28.42 4.20
N VAL A 790 5.67 -29.72 4.41
CA VAL A 790 5.00 -30.32 5.58
C VAL A 790 5.72 -31.60 5.99
N THR A 791 5.60 -31.95 7.28
CA THR A 791 5.97 -33.24 7.84
C THR A 791 4.72 -34.10 7.91
N VAL A 792 4.78 -35.31 7.38
CA VAL A 792 3.61 -36.21 7.30
C VAL A 792 3.86 -37.51 8.07
N PRO A 793 2.83 -38.14 8.64
CA PRO A 793 2.96 -39.48 9.19
C PRO A 793 3.16 -40.48 8.06
N VAL A 794 4.21 -41.30 8.16
CA VAL A 794 4.58 -42.30 7.16
C VAL A 794 4.43 -43.76 7.68
N GLY A 795 4.18 -43.91 8.97
CA GLY A 795 3.98 -45.22 9.60
C GLY A 795 3.36 -45.08 10.99
N ARG A 796 3.09 -46.20 11.60
CA ARG A 796 2.64 -46.29 12.99
C ARG A 796 3.24 -47.53 13.69
N TYR A 797 3.28 -47.48 15.00
CA TYR A 797 3.60 -48.60 15.87
C TYR A 797 2.86 -48.55 17.16
N GLU A 798 2.68 -49.69 17.80
CA GLU A 798 1.98 -49.81 19.09
C GLU A 798 3.03 -49.72 20.21
N TYR A 799 2.82 -48.86 21.20
CA TYR A 799 3.67 -48.73 22.36
C TYR A 799 2.88 -48.30 23.59
N GLY A 800 3.02 -49.03 24.69
CA GLY A 800 2.35 -48.70 25.96
C GLY A 800 0.81 -48.73 25.90
N GLY A 801 0.24 -49.60 25.05
CA GLY A 801 -1.22 -49.72 24.85
C GLY A 801 -1.85 -48.58 23.99
N GLY A 802 -1.04 -47.80 23.32
CA GLY A 802 -1.52 -46.75 22.41
C GLY A 802 -0.75 -46.70 21.10
N THR A 803 -1.42 -46.30 20.04
CA THR A 803 -0.85 -46.10 18.71
C THR A 803 0.04 -44.88 18.69
N ARG A 804 1.26 -45.00 18.18
CA ARG A 804 2.24 -43.93 17.95
C ARG A 804 2.46 -43.78 16.47
N LEU A 805 2.57 -42.52 15.99
CA LEU A 805 2.86 -42.22 14.60
C LEU A 805 4.37 -42.07 14.39
N VAL A 806 4.86 -42.61 13.28
CA VAL A 806 6.19 -42.35 12.74
C VAL A 806 6.05 -41.26 11.70
N TYR A 807 6.75 -40.17 11.86
CA TYR A 807 6.74 -39.05 10.93
C TYR A 807 7.91 -39.15 9.95
N SER A 808 7.69 -38.58 8.76
CA SER A 808 8.75 -38.35 7.76
C SER A 808 9.83 -37.42 8.33
N ASP A 809 10.93 -37.28 7.61
CA ASP A 809 11.86 -36.17 7.81
C ASP A 809 11.15 -34.86 7.82
N ARG A 810 11.63 -33.90 8.65
CA ARG A 810 10.99 -32.59 8.82
C ARG A 810 10.90 -31.87 7.50
N ASN A 811 9.67 -31.43 7.14
CA ASN A 811 9.37 -30.63 5.94
C ASN A 811 9.82 -31.28 4.62
N SER A 812 9.77 -32.61 4.52
CA SER A 812 10.18 -33.36 3.33
C SER A 812 9.11 -33.48 2.25
N TYR A 813 7.83 -33.33 2.59
CA TYR A 813 6.71 -33.34 1.67
C TYR A 813 6.18 -31.94 1.42
N ARG A 814 5.29 -31.76 0.40
CA ARG A 814 4.64 -30.50 0.09
C ARG A 814 3.13 -30.67 -0.02
N ILE A 815 2.40 -29.68 0.47
CA ILE A 815 0.96 -29.56 0.19
C ILE A 815 0.76 -29.20 -1.29
N PRO A 816 -0.44 -29.40 -1.87
CA PRO A 816 -0.74 -28.98 -3.24
C PRO A 816 -0.51 -27.49 -3.47
N ASP A 817 -0.20 -27.15 -4.72
CA ASP A 817 0.05 -25.78 -5.16
C ASP A 817 -1.17 -24.87 -4.96
N TYR A 818 -0.92 -23.63 -4.62
CA TYR A 818 -1.90 -22.57 -4.50
C TYR A 818 -2.17 -21.90 -5.84
N PHE A 819 -3.44 -21.66 -6.16
CA PHE A 819 -3.83 -20.85 -7.30
C PHE A 819 -5.14 -20.10 -7.01
N ARG A 820 -5.16 -18.80 -7.24
CA ARG A 820 -6.33 -17.96 -7.09
C ARG A 820 -6.42 -16.93 -8.21
N LEU A 821 -7.63 -16.71 -8.70
CA LEU A 821 -7.98 -15.65 -9.64
C LEU A 821 -9.13 -14.83 -9.06
N ASP A 822 -8.94 -13.52 -8.96
CA ASP A 822 -9.94 -12.56 -8.50
C ASP A 822 -10.25 -11.58 -9.64
N LEU A 823 -11.52 -11.23 -9.80
CA LEU A 823 -11.99 -10.26 -10.78
C LEU A 823 -12.84 -9.20 -10.09
N ALA A 824 -12.69 -7.94 -10.52
CA ALA A 824 -13.55 -6.85 -10.05
C ALA A 824 -13.84 -5.85 -11.18
N PHE A 825 -15.09 -5.42 -11.25
CA PHE A 825 -15.54 -4.32 -12.07
C PHE A 825 -15.75 -3.09 -11.19
N ILE A 826 -15.12 -1.99 -11.55
CA ILE A 826 -15.25 -0.70 -10.86
C ILE A 826 -16.04 0.23 -11.77
N VAL A 827 -17.12 0.78 -11.22
CA VAL A 827 -18.04 1.69 -11.93
C VAL A 827 -18.10 3.01 -11.18
N GLU A 828 -17.77 4.10 -11.86
CA GLU A 828 -17.82 5.47 -11.35
C GLU A 828 -18.93 6.25 -12.10
N PRO A 829 -20.16 6.36 -11.55
CA PRO A 829 -21.24 7.09 -12.20
C PRO A 829 -20.91 8.59 -12.38
N GLY A 830 -21.51 9.22 -13.39
CA GLY A 830 -21.32 10.64 -13.64
C GLY A 830 -21.98 11.53 -12.55
N HIS A 831 -21.41 12.71 -12.37
CA HIS A 831 -21.83 13.68 -11.34
C HIS A 831 -23.17 14.39 -11.74
N TYR A 832 -24.30 13.85 -11.33
CA TYR A 832 -25.60 14.57 -11.46
C TYR A 832 -25.94 15.41 -10.23
N LEU A 833 -25.35 15.11 -9.08
CA LEU A 833 -25.55 15.86 -7.84
C LEU A 833 -24.29 16.67 -7.52
N LYS A 834 -24.35 17.97 -7.72
CA LYS A 834 -23.22 18.91 -7.49
C LYS A 834 -22.68 18.96 -6.06
N GLN A 835 -23.32 18.32 -5.09
CA GLN A 835 -22.95 18.33 -3.67
C GLN A 835 -22.40 16.98 -3.16
N LEU A 836 -22.62 15.85 -3.87
CA LEU A 836 -22.08 14.53 -3.53
C LEU A 836 -21.03 14.17 -4.58
N THR A 837 -19.79 14.39 -4.26
CA THR A 837 -18.75 14.59 -5.26
C THR A 837 -18.28 13.33 -5.98
N HIS A 838 -18.17 12.16 -5.33
CA HIS A 838 -17.75 10.94 -6.01
C HIS A 838 -18.36 9.69 -5.39
N MET A 839 -19.12 8.95 -6.19
CA MET A 839 -19.58 7.61 -5.85
C MET A 839 -18.85 6.60 -6.71
N SER A 840 -18.51 5.44 -6.16
CA SER A 840 -18.05 4.30 -6.93
C SER A 840 -18.65 3.01 -6.41
N PHE A 841 -18.93 2.09 -7.34
CA PHE A 841 -19.35 0.73 -7.06
C PHE A 841 -18.28 -0.22 -7.54
N THR A 842 -17.92 -1.19 -6.69
CA THR A 842 -17.02 -2.28 -7.04
C THR A 842 -17.82 -3.57 -6.92
N ILE A 843 -17.97 -4.28 -8.03
CA ILE A 843 -18.63 -5.58 -8.10
C ILE A 843 -17.58 -6.59 -8.51
N GLY A 844 -17.36 -7.62 -7.71
CA GLY A 844 -16.30 -8.57 -7.99
C GLY A 844 -16.58 -9.96 -7.47
N CYS A 845 -15.65 -10.83 -7.74
CA CYS A 845 -15.65 -12.20 -7.25
C CYS A 845 -14.24 -12.60 -6.83
N TYR A 846 -14.10 -13.01 -5.59
CA TYR A 846 -12.90 -13.60 -5.04
C TYR A 846 -12.87 -15.10 -5.36
N ASN A 847 -11.70 -15.63 -5.74
CA ASN A 847 -11.52 -17.02 -6.12
C ASN A 847 -12.51 -17.51 -7.21
N VAL A 848 -12.54 -16.80 -8.34
CA VAL A 848 -13.48 -17.07 -9.45
C VAL A 848 -13.44 -18.53 -9.92
N THR A 849 -12.30 -19.18 -9.82
CA THR A 849 -12.11 -20.59 -10.20
C THR A 849 -12.72 -21.58 -9.22
N GLY A 850 -13.10 -21.15 -8.02
CA GLY A 850 -13.61 -22.01 -6.96
C GLY A 850 -12.61 -23.07 -6.48
N ARG A 851 -11.31 -22.86 -6.73
CA ARG A 851 -10.28 -23.82 -6.32
C ARG A 851 -10.19 -23.91 -4.80
N LYS A 852 -10.19 -25.15 -4.29
CA LYS A 852 -9.98 -25.47 -2.88
C LYS A 852 -8.49 -25.38 -2.57
N ASN A 853 -8.02 -24.18 -2.21
CA ASN A 853 -6.63 -23.95 -1.85
C ASN A 853 -6.35 -24.48 -0.45
N PRO A 854 -5.29 -25.27 -0.26
CA PRO A 854 -4.97 -25.83 1.04
C PRO A 854 -4.43 -24.75 1.98
N TYR A 855 -5.11 -24.55 3.10
CA TYR A 855 -4.64 -23.73 4.22
C TYR A 855 -3.74 -24.57 5.14
N SER A 856 -4.22 -25.75 5.52
CA SER A 856 -3.56 -26.65 6.46
C SER A 856 -3.89 -28.09 6.13
N ILE A 857 -3.03 -29.02 6.53
CA ILE A 857 -3.29 -30.46 6.55
C ILE A 857 -3.22 -30.90 8.01
N TYR A 858 -4.21 -31.65 8.45
CA TYR A 858 -4.22 -32.31 9.75
C TYR A 858 -4.57 -33.80 9.57
N TYR A 859 -4.19 -34.60 10.53
CA TYR A 859 -4.36 -36.05 10.49
C TYR A 859 -5.27 -36.47 11.63
N SER A 860 -6.28 -37.29 11.31
CA SER A 860 -7.10 -37.97 12.29
C SER A 860 -6.81 -39.48 12.27
N SER A 861 -6.91 -40.11 13.41
CA SER A 861 -6.79 -41.58 13.52
C SER A 861 -8.07 -42.18 14.11
N ASP A 862 -8.62 -43.19 13.48
CA ASP A 862 -9.73 -44.00 14.01
C ASP A 862 -9.24 -45.21 14.80
N GLY A 863 -7.97 -45.28 15.16
CA GLY A 863 -7.30 -46.42 15.79
C GLY A 863 -6.75 -47.45 14.80
N THR A 864 -7.34 -47.53 13.60
CA THR A 864 -6.96 -48.47 12.55
C THR A 864 -6.28 -47.76 11.38
N ASN A 865 -6.78 -46.63 10.98
CA ASN A 865 -6.28 -45.85 9.86
C ASN A 865 -5.90 -44.42 10.27
N VAL A 866 -4.93 -43.87 9.58
CA VAL A 866 -4.57 -42.45 9.66
C VAL A 866 -5.03 -41.79 8.39
N THR A 867 -5.96 -40.86 8.52
CA THR A 867 -6.54 -40.11 7.38
C THR A 867 -6.06 -38.66 7.40
N GLY A 868 -5.50 -38.20 6.28
CA GLY A 868 -5.10 -36.80 6.10
C GLY A 868 -6.30 -35.97 5.60
N HIS A 869 -6.55 -34.87 6.26
CA HIS A 869 -7.60 -33.93 5.91
C HIS A 869 -6.98 -32.61 5.47
N MET A 870 -7.50 -32.05 4.37
CA MET A 870 -7.07 -30.75 3.87
C MET A 870 -8.10 -29.70 4.24
N LEU A 871 -7.70 -28.70 5.00
CA LEU A 871 -8.52 -27.56 5.36
C LEU A 871 -8.32 -26.46 4.30
N SER A 872 -9.42 -25.96 3.74
CA SER A 872 -9.45 -24.81 2.82
C SER A 872 -10.43 -23.76 3.36
N VAL A 873 -10.07 -22.48 3.29
CA VAL A 873 -10.91 -21.39 3.85
C VAL A 873 -11.95 -20.93 2.83
N PHE A 874 -11.50 -20.50 1.64
CA PHE A 874 -12.39 -20.02 0.57
C PHE A 874 -12.42 -21.03 -0.58
N ALA A 875 -13.18 -22.10 -0.39
CA ALA A 875 -13.24 -23.23 -1.31
C ALA A 875 -14.23 -23.02 -2.48
N VAL A 876 -14.88 -21.87 -2.57
CA VAL A 876 -15.88 -21.50 -3.57
C VAL A 876 -15.68 -20.08 -4.06
N PRO A 877 -16.22 -19.70 -5.25
CA PRO A 877 -16.27 -18.31 -5.67
C PRO A 877 -17.08 -17.46 -4.68
N VAL A 878 -16.54 -16.35 -4.24
CA VAL A 878 -17.20 -15.44 -3.30
C VAL A 878 -17.50 -14.12 -3.97
N PRO A 879 -18.74 -13.87 -4.44
CA PRO A 879 -19.13 -12.60 -5.01
C PRO A 879 -19.21 -11.52 -3.93
N TYR A 880 -18.89 -10.28 -4.31
CA TYR A 880 -18.98 -9.13 -3.41
C TYR A 880 -19.39 -7.86 -4.13
N VAL A 881 -19.95 -6.92 -3.36
CA VAL A 881 -20.29 -5.58 -3.81
C VAL A 881 -19.83 -4.59 -2.76
N ASN A 882 -19.15 -3.51 -3.20
CA ASN A 882 -18.78 -2.39 -2.35
C ASN A 882 -19.29 -1.08 -2.94
N PHE A 883 -19.76 -0.23 -2.07
CA PHE A 883 -20.13 1.14 -2.35
C PHE A 883 -19.17 2.09 -1.63
N ASN A 884 -18.65 3.07 -2.36
CA ASN A 884 -17.80 4.12 -1.78
C ASN A 884 -18.39 5.49 -2.16
N LEU A 885 -18.45 6.36 -1.18
CA LEU A 885 -18.88 7.75 -1.29
C LEU A 885 -17.77 8.65 -0.75
N LYS A 886 -17.39 9.69 -1.50
CA LYS A 886 -16.52 10.78 -1.03
C LYS A 886 -17.30 12.08 -1.05
N PHE A 887 -17.13 12.92 -0.06
CA PHE A 887 -17.83 14.21 0.11
C PHE A 887 -16.91 15.27 0.72
#